data_a61d8f98c5e6d9fb5220b58137b45299
#
_entry.id   a61d8f98c5e6d9fb5220b58137b45299
#
_cell.length_a   1.000
_cell.length_b   1.000
_cell.length_c   1.000
_cell.angle_alpha   90.00
_cell.angle_beta   90.00
_cell.angle_gamma   90.00
#
_symmetry.space_group_name_H-M   'P 1'
#
loop_
_entity.id
_entity.type
_entity.pdbx_description
1 polymer ?
#
loop_
_entity_poly.entity_id
_entity_poly.type
_entity_poly.pdbx_seq_one_letter_code
_entity_poly.pdbx_strand_id
1 'polypeptide(L)'
;MFDFSREPGKTILEREFNTNGKPLVSIITPYFNAGKYFEQTFNCVMNQTFPWYEWIIVNDGSTRPEDVELLEKLASSDKRIKLFHKENSGAASARNYAIKMSTTEHIIPLDADDLIDPTYVEVLYWTLYFNPDRSWAYTKSIGFQGQEYLWDKPFDAALEKIENHLTNSAIIRKSDLLEVGCYDEKARYYNEDWYLWLKLLSNSKKPIKIGYYGFWYRRRTDGALSQVNNSSELKEKDNKLIKEIAFHVDTSVTVKEYPYASTPGQYVKPRRSNWERKTFKEHKKIHIMMLIPWMTTGGADLFNLEIVKRIDKDRFEVGILTTVHNENELRQQFEDYVTDIFELPSFLDICNFAEFISYYIISREIDVIFLSNSYYGYYLVPWIRKEFPNVAIVDYVHMEEWYWRNGGHARVSGVMGRILDKTYVCNERTRRVMINSFGREPESVETIYIGVDDEKYNAEHIESGIARKQLGIGADRPVVLFPCRIHPQKRPFLMLKIAKELRKELQDVAFMVVGDGPQLNELMDKTKAEGLEGTIYFAGMQNNMLPFYKDSDVTLICSLKEGLSLTAYESLSMGKPVVSVDAGGQSELIDEKVGAIIPLMQNETSDLDNRNFPSQEIMLYVSALKDILCDKSKYEKLCNECRSRIKISFSCRKMVEKLQYELLAVKSNSEKRNDIAAQLCKFEMLANDYVTLYNEIENYENVYKYAYTHDARSELMRIANSKWGSRLIKIAFKLRLNKLFK
;
A
#
# COMPACT_ATOMS: atom_id res chain seq x y z
N MET A 1 -3.31 11.57 5.10
CA MET A 1 -3.59 12.82 4.33
C MET A 1 -2.47 12.93 3.31
N PHE A 2 -2.78 13.23 2.04
CA PHE A 2 -1.79 13.37 0.98
C PHE A 2 -0.87 14.56 1.26
N ASP A 3 0.44 14.37 1.13
CA ASP A 3 1.44 15.42 1.38
C ASP A 3 1.86 16.07 0.04
N PHE A 4 1.33 17.26 -0.22
CA PHE A 4 1.61 18.02 -1.44
C PHE A 4 3.02 18.61 -1.50
N SER A 5 3.76 18.64 -0.39
CA SER A 5 5.15 19.13 -0.35
C SER A 5 6.15 18.14 -0.96
N ARG A 6 5.68 16.94 -1.30
CA ARG A 6 6.49 15.84 -1.85
C ARG A 6 6.48 15.80 -3.39
N GLU A 7 6.27 16.94 -4.03
CA GLU A 7 6.37 17.03 -5.48
C GLU A 7 7.73 16.50 -5.99
N PRO A 8 7.75 15.69 -7.07
CA PRO A 8 8.95 15.06 -7.60
C PRO A 8 9.89 16.05 -8.31
N GLY A 9 11.08 15.58 -8.68
CA GLY A 9 12.02 16.34 -9.51
C GLY A 9 12.85 17.38 -8.77
N LYS A 10 12.88 17.40 -7.43
CA LYS A 10 13.76 18.31 -6.66
C LYS A 10 15.22 18.01 -6.89
N THR A 11 15.55 16.74 -7.11
CA THR A 11 16.92 16.27 -7.39
C THR A 11 16.92 15.19 -8.46
N ILE A 12 18.04 15.00 -9.15
CA ILE A 12 18.25 13.80 -9.97
C ILE A 12 18.66 12.66 -9.04
N LEU A 13 17.97 11.53 -9.18
CA LEU A 13 18.30 10.32 -8.43
C LEU A 13 19.55 9.66 -9.01
N GLU A 14 20.47 9.27 -8.13
CA GLU A 14 21.66 8.51 -8.52
C GLU A 14 21.29 7.09 -8.93
N ARG A 15 20.92 6.91 -10.19
CA ARG A 15 20.60 5.61 -10.78
C ARG A 15 21.35 5.44 -12.09
N GLU A 16 22.00 4.29 -12.27
CA GLU A 16 22.64 3.94 -13.52
C GLU A 16 21.70 3.11 -14.40
N PHE A 17 21.01 3.76 -15.33
CA PHE A 17 20.15 3.08 -16.29
C PHE A 17 20.89 2.61 -17.53
N ASN A 18 20.54 1.43 -18.04
CA ASN A 18 20.93 0.99 -19.36
C ASN A 18 20.03 1.63 -20.42
N THR A 19 20.49 2.73 -20.98
CA THR A 19 19.76 3.49 -22.02
C THR A 19 20.05 2.98 -23.44
N ASN A 20 20.69 1.83 -23.60
CA ASN A 20 20.93 1.25 -24.91
C ASN A 20 19.66 0.60 -25.48
N GLY A 21 19.47 0.75 -26.79
CA GLY A 21 18.32 0.22 -27.50
C GLY A 21 17.42 1.29 -28.09
N LYS A 22 16.47 0.89 -28.93
CA LYS A 22 15.51 1.80 -29.55
C LYS A 22 14.53 2.29 -28.48
N PRO A 23 14.11 3.57 -28.51
CA PRO A 23 13.04 4.05 -27.65
C PRO A 23 11.72 3.32 -27.96
N LEU A 24 10.86 3.24 -26.96
CA LEU A 24 9.50 2.67 -27.05
C LEU A 24 8.42 3.74 -26.85
N VAL A 25 8.80 4.87 -26.22
CA VAL A 25 7.93 5.99 -25.91
C VAL A 25 8.62 7.29 -26.34
N SER A 26 7.88 8.21 -26.93
CA SER A 26 8.32 9.58 -27.17
C SER A 26 7.59 10.53 -26.21
N ILE A 27 8.34 11.14 -25.30
CA ILE A 27 7.86 12.27 -24.50
C ILE A 27 7.99 13.50 -25.36
N ILE A 28 6.96 14.33 -25.45
CA ILE A 28 6.95 15.55 -26.27
C ILE A 28 6.65 16.76 -25.40
N THR A 29 7.51 17.78 -25.47
CA THR A 29 7.39 18.99 -24.65
C THR A 29 7.45 20.25 -25.51
N PRO A 30 6.36 21.04 -25.55
CA PRO A 30 6.40 22.41 -26.07
C PRO A 30 7.11 23.31 -25.07
N TYR A 31 8.09 24.07 -25.47
CA TYR A 31 8.86 24.96 -24.60
C TYR A 31 8.79 26.42 -25.10
N PHE A 32 8.36 27.31 -24.21
CA PHE A 32 8.35 28.76 -24.47
C PHE A 32 8.57 29.52 -23.16
N ASN A 33 9.74 30.17 -23.01
CA ASN A 33 10.10 30.99 -21.83
C ASN A 33 9.82 30.29 -20.48
N ALA A 34 10.15 28.98 -20.38
CA ALA A 34 9.79 28.13 -19.24
C ALA A 34 10.94 27.87 -18.25
N GLY A 35 12.10 28.56 -18.38
CA GLY A 35 13.32 28.29 -17.61
C GLY A 35 13.12 28.25 -16.09
N LYS A 36 12.20 29.07 -15.57
CA LYS A 36 11.87 29.11 -14.13
C LYS A 36 11.44 27.74 -13.54
N TYR A 37 10.81 26.88 -14.32
CA TYR A 37 10.21 25.63 -13.84
C TYR A 37 10.81 24.38 -14.49
N PHE A 38 11.46 24.56 -15.63
CA PHE A 38 11.87 23.48 -16.52
C PHE A 38 12.90 22.53 -15.90
N GLU A 39 13.78 23.02 -15.03
CA GLU A 39 14.79 22.17 -14.38
C GLU A 39 14.14 21.08 -13.53
N GLN A 40 13.03 21.38 -12.85
CA GLN A 40 12.28 20.39 -12.05
C GLN A 40 11.59 19.36 -12.96
N THR A 41 10.97 19.81 -14.07
CA THR A 41 10.40 18.93 -15.09
C THR A 41 11.47 18.03 -15.72
N PHE A 42 12.65 18.60 -16.01
CA PHE A 42 13.80 17.87 -16.53
C PHE A 42 14.21 16.74 -15.56
N ASN A 43 14.36 17.05 -14.29
CA ASN A 43 14.72 16.06 -13.28
C ASN A 43 13.68 14.94 -13.19
N CYS A 44 12.37 15.24 -13.28
CA CYS A 44 11.31 14.23 -13.31
C CYS A 44 11.46 13.27 -14.49
N VAL A 45 11.77 13.76 -15.68
CA VAL A 45 11.97 12.93 -16.87
C VAL A 45 13.24 12.09 -16.74
N MET A 46 14.33 12.68 -16.22
CA MET A 46 15.59 11.94 -15.98
C MET A 46 15.43 10.83 -14.93
N ASN A 47 14.54 11.02 -13.97
CA ASN A 47 14.26 10.06 -12.89
C ASN A 47 13.33 8.92 -13.29
N GLN A 48 12.82 8.87 -14.54
CA GLN A 48 11.90 7.82 -14.96
C GLN A 48 12.54 6.43 -14.88
N THR A 49 11.81 5.49 -14.27
CA THR A 49 12.26 4.09 -14.12
C THR A 49 12.25 3.31 -15.44
N PHE A 50 11.60 3.84 -16.46
CA PHE A 50 11.55 3.31 -17.83
C PHE A 50 12.52 4.09 -18.73
N PRO A 51 13.75 3.62 -18.94
CA PRO A 51 14.79 4.41 -19.61
C PRO A 51 14.69 4.43 -21.15
N TRP A 52 13.81 3.61 -21.75
CA TRP A 52 13.69 3.45 -23.22
C TRP A 52 12.69 4.43 -23.81
N TYR A 53 12.94 5.72 -23.59
CA TYR A 53 12.22 6.81 -24.21
C TYR A 53 13.17 7.70 -25.04
N GLU A 54 12.60 8.44 -25.98
CA GLU A 54 13.17 9.65 -26.51
C GLU A 54 12.38 10.84 -25.98
N TRP A 55 13.05 11.95 -25.73
CA TRP A 55 12.39 13.18 -25.30
C TRP A 55 12.57 14.27 -26.36
N ILE A 56 11.50 14.66 -27.02
CA ILE A 56 11.48 15.65 -28.08
C ILE A 56 10.99 16.97 -27.49
N ILE A 57 11.89 17.93 -27.40
CA ILE A 57 11.59 19.27 -26.90
C ILE A 57 11.59 20.22 -28.09
N VAL A 58 10.53 21.00 -28.19
CA VAL A 58 10.38 22.00 -29.28
C VAL A 58 10.33 23.38 -28.67
N ASN A 59 11.43 24.13 -28.81
CA ASN A 59 11.48 25.54 -28.46
C ASN A 59 10.66 26.36 -29.47
N ASP A 60 9.50 26.83 -29.06
CA ASP A 60 8.55 27.57 -29.85
C ASP A 60 8.86 29.09 -29.84
N GLY A 61 10.12 29.42 -30.16
CA GLY A 61 10.57 30.81 -30.31
C GLY A 61 10.70 31.56 -29.00
N SER A 62 11.30 30.95 -27.95
CA SER A 62 11.58 31.63 -26.68
C SER A 62 12.39 32.91 -26.91
N THR A 63 12.02 33.95 -26.16
CA THR A 63 12.56 35.32 -26.32
C THR A 63 13.54 35.70 -25.18
N ARG A 64 13.64 34.90 -24.14
CA ARG A 64 14.55 35.12 -23.01
C ARG A 64 15.84 34.34 -23.23
N PRO A 65 17.00 35.00 -23.41
CA PRO A 65 18.25 34.32 -23.67
C PRO A 65 18.64 33.30 -22.59
N GLU A 66 18.45 33.63 -21.33
CA GLU A 66 18.73 32.77 -20.17
C GLU A 66 17.95 31.46 -20.20
N ASP A 67 16.68 31.51 -20.63
CA ASP A 67 15.83 30.35 -20.75
C ASP A 67 16.26 29.43 -21.90
N VAL A 68 16.76 30.00 -22.99
CA VAL A 68 17.30 29.25 -24.14
C VAL A 68 18.62 28.61 -23.80
N GLU A 69 19.54 29.33 -23.13
CA GLU A 69 20.82 28.79 -22.68
C GLU A 69 20.65 27.62 -21.70
N LEU A 70 19.72 27.76 -20.71
CA LEU A 70 19.39 26.68 -19.79
C LEU A 70 18.86 25.45 -20.55
N LEU A 71 17.93 25.65 -21.50
CA LEU A 71 17.34 24.59 -22.30
C LEU A 71 18.39 23.83 -23.12
N GLU A 72 19.30 24.54 -23.81
CA GLU A 72 20.36 23.96 -24.62
C GLU A 72 21.35 23.17 -23.76
N LYS A 73 21.72 23.71 -22.59
CA LYS A 73 22.58 23.05 -21.61
C LYS A 73 21.96 21.74 -21.14
N LEU A 74 20.70 21.75 -20.70
CA LEU A 74 20.02 20.56 -20.20
C LEU A 74 19.80 19.55 -21.33
N ALA A 75 19.39 19.98 -22.52
CA ALA A 75 19.17 19.09 -23.65
C ALA A 75 20.44 18.37 -24.12
N SER A 76 21.59 19.01 -24.00
CA SER A 76 22.87 18.40 -24.36
C SER A 76 23.39 17.35 -23.36
N SER A 77 22.82 17.28 -22.17
CA SER A 77 23.29 16.40 -21.08
C SER A 77 22.91 14.93 -21.25
N ASP A 78 21.88 14.60 -22.04
CA ASP A 78 21.44 13.22 -22.28
C ASP A 78 21.12 12.97 -23.77
N LYS A 79 21.66 11.90 -24.33
CA LYS A 79 21.49 11.52 -25.75
C LYS A 79 20.05 11.16 -26.15
N ARG A 80 19.17 10.90 -25.18
CA ARG A 80 17.74 10.62 -25.41
C ARG A 80 16.97 11.89 -25.76
N ILE A 81 17.51 13.06 -25.48
CA ILE A 81 16.87 14.36 -25.72
C ILE A 81 17.17 14.83 -27.14
N LYS A 82 16.11 15.26 -27.83
CA LYS A 82 16.16 15.86 -29.16
C LYS A 82 15.53 17.26 -29.10
N LEU A 83 16.37 18.28 -29.17
CA LEU A 83 15.94 19.67 -29.15
C LEU A 83 15.75 20.22 -30.57
N PHE A 84 14.61 20.84 -30.81
CA PHE A 84 14.29 21.54 -32.03
C PHE A 84 13.88 22.99 -31.74
N HIS A 85 14.17 23.91 -32.69
CA HIS A 85 13.78 25.29 -32.58
C HIS A 85 12.87 25.67 -33.77
N LYS A 86 11.83 26.43 -33.51
CA LYS A 86 10.93 26.98 -34.55
C LYS A 86 10.44 28.37 -34.16
N GLU A 87 9.89 29.10 -35.10
CA GLU A 87 9.19 30.34 -34.84
C GLU A 87 7.93 30.10 -34.02
N ASN A 88 7.60 31.03 -33.12
CA ASN A 88 6.46 30.92 -32.26
C ASN A 88 5.15 30.76 -33.02
N SER A 89 4.48 29.64 -32.82
CA SER A 89 3.18 29.33 -33.42
C SER A 89 2.21 28.67 -32.41
N GLY A 90 2.60 28.58 -31.14
CA GLY A 90 1.79 28.07 -30.06
C GLY A 90 2.02 26.59 -29.74
N ALA A 91 1.56 26.16 -28.56
CA ALA A 91 1.82 24.84 -28.00
C ALA A 91 1.31 23.69 -28.90
N ALA A 92 0.13 23.83 -29.49
CA ALA A 92 -0.43 22.85 -30.43
C ALA A 92 0.51 22.59 -31.62
N SER A 93 1.04 23.67 -32.24
CA SER A 93 1.97 23.58 -33.36
C SER A 93 3.31 22.94 -32.93
N ALA A 94 3.82 23.27 -31.74
CA ALA A 94 5.03 22.69 -31.22
C ALA A 94 4.86 21.17 -30.91
N ARG A 95 3.71 20.78 -30.35
CA ARG A 95 3.41 19.34 -30.11
C ARG A 95 3.24 18.59 -31.45
N ASN A 96 2.57 19.18 -32.46
CA ASN A 96 2.44 18.56 -33.79
C ASN A 96 3.80 18.35 -34.45
N TYR A 97 4.69 19.34 -34.32
CA TYR A 97 6.06 19.22 -34.81
C TYR A 97 6.79 18.08 -34.13
N ALA A 98 6.68 17.97 -32.79
CA ALA A 98 7.28 16.89 -32.01
C ALA A 98 6.72 15.50 -32.38
N ILE A 99 5.40 15.38 -32.58
CA ILE A 99 4.75 14.13 -33.05
C ILE A 99 5.32 13.72 -34.42
N LYS A 100 5.50 14.66 -35.35
CA LYS A 100 6.11 14.37 -36.65
C LYS A 100 7.54 13.85 -36.51
N MET A 101 8.33 14.41 -35.59
CA MET A 101 9.73 14.04 -35.37
C MET A 101 9.89 12.78 -34.54
N SER A 102 8.84 12.29 -33.85
CA SER A 102 8.88 11.12 -33.02
C SER A 102 9.09 9.83 -33.81
N THR A 103 9.83 8.87 -33.21
CA THR A 103 10.17 7.59 -33.85
C THR A 103 9.41 6.40 -33.24
N THR A 104 8.57 6.63 -32.25
CA THR A 104 7.83 5.59 -31.52
C THR A 104 6.33 5.63 -31.80
N GLU A 105 5.64 4.53 -31.48
CA GLU A 105 4.18 4.44 -31.57
C GLU A 105 3.47 5.06 -30.37
N HIS A 106 4.15 5.31 -29.27
CA HIS A 106 3.57 5.79 -28.02
C HIS A 106 4.04 7.21 -27.73
N ILE A 107 3.12 8.14 -27.65
CA ILE A 107 3.38 9.57 -27.41
C ILE A 107 2.88 9.97 -26.04
N ILE A 108 3.70 10.69 -25.26
CA ILE A 108 3.31 11.30 -23.98
C ILE A 108 3.56 12.82 -24.10
N PRO A 109 2.52 13.65 -24.22
CA PRO A 109 2.67 15.09 -24.04
C PRO A 109 2.95 15.42 -22.58
N LEU A 110 3.94 16.27 -22.36
CA LEU A 110 4.32 16.78 -21.04
C LEU A 110 4.70 18.25 -21.17
N ASP A 111 4.02 19.12 -20.44
CA ASP A 111 4.32 20.54 -20.47
C ASP A 111 5.61 20.87 -19.69
N ALA A 112 6.28 21.95 -20.09
CA ALA A 112 7.60 22.34 -19.57
C ALA A 112 7.61 22.78 -18.11
N ASP A 113 6.45 22.84 -17.45
CA ASP A 113 6.28 23.23 -16.06
C ASP A 113 5.54 22.17 -15.19
N ASP A 114 5.07 21.09 -15.82
CA ASP A 114 4.41 19.98 -15.11
C ASP A 114 5.41 18.90 -14.68
N LEU A 115 4.98 18.04 -13.73
CA LEU A 115 5.83 17.00 -13.18
C LEU A 115 5.17 15.62 -13.30
N ILE A 116 6.01 14.60 -13.32
CA ILE A 116 5.57 13.20 -13.37
C ILE A 116 6.34 12.36 -12.35
N ASP A 117 5.64 11.41 -11.73
CA ASP A 117 6.25 10.47 -10.79
C ASP A 117 7.27 9.57 -11.49
N PRO A 118 8.26 9.02 -10.76
CA PRO A 118 9.32 8.20 -11.36
C PRO A 118 8.83 6.98 -12.16
N THR A 119 7.69 6.40 -11.81
CA THR A 119 7.12 5.22 -12.50
C THR A 119 6.10 5.57 -13.58
N TYR A 120 5.83 6.84 -13.82
CA TYR A 120 4.75 7.31 -14.69
C TYR A 120 4.81 6.75 -16.11
N VAL A 121 5.95 6.89 -16.78
CA VAL A 121 6.12 6.41 -18.17
C VAL A 121 5.96 4.90 -18.25
N GLU A 122 6.48 4.16 -17.29
CA GLU A 122 6.44 2.71 -17.24
C GLU A 122 5.02 2.17 -17.01
N VAL A 123 4.29 2.76 -16.07
CA VAL A 123 2.88 2.43 -15.80
C VAL A 123 2.02 2.69 -17.05
N LEU A 124 2.16 3.85 -17.67
CA LEU A 124 1.42 4.20 -18.87
C LEU A 124 1.74 3.24 -20.04
N TYR A 125 3.03 2.95 -20.27
CA TYR A 125 3.45 2.05 -21.35
C TYR A 125 2.84 0.66 -21.18
N TRP A 126 2.98 0.03 -20.02
CA TRP A 126 2.47 -1.31 -19.78
C TRP A 126 0.95 -1.38 -19.77
N THR A 127 0.28 -0.33 -19.29
CA THR A 127 -1.19 -0.25 -19.40
C THR A 127 -1.64 -0.33 -20.85
N LEU A 128 -1.06 0.48 -21.72
CA LEU A 128 -1.47 0.51 -23.12
C LEU A 128 -0.99 -0.73 -23.90
N TYR A 129 0.17 -1.29 -23.53
CA TYR A 129 0.70 -2.53 -24.08
C TYR A 129 -0.27 -3.72 -23.89
N PHE A 130 -0.83 -3.87 -22.69
CA PHE A 130 -1.77 -4.94 -22.39
C PHE A 130 -3.21 -4.67 -22.88
N ASN A 131 -3.48 -3.50 -23.41
CA ASN A 131 -4.80 -3.11 -23.92
C ASN A 131 -4.69 -2.61 -25.38
N PRO A 132 -4.44 -3.52 -26.36
CA PRO A 132 -4.21 -3.11 -27.74
C PRO A 132 -5.45 -2.54 -28.44
N ASP A 133 -6.65 -2.76 -27.89
CA ASP A 133 -7.93 -2.23 -28.34
C ASP A 133 -8.22 -0.79 -27.86
N ARG A 134 -7.30 -0.18 -27.12
CA ARG A 134 -7.42 1.15 -26.52
C ARG A 134 -6.45 2.13 -27.16
N SER A 135 -6.88 3.37 -27.28
CA SER A 135 -6.15 4.43 -27.97
C SER A 135 -5.24 5.25 -27.07
N TRP A 136 -5.68 5.52 -25.84
CA TRP A 136 -4.86 6.25 -24.85
C TRP A 136 -5.15 5.82 -23.42
N ALA A 137 -4.19 6.12 -22.53
CA ALA A 137 -4.33 5.90 -21.11
C ALA A 137 -3.83 7.12 -20.32
N TYR A 138 -4.53 7.47 -19.23
CA TYR A 138 -4.22 8.60 -18.37
C TYR A 138 -4.32 8.22 -16.90
N THR A 139 -3.59 8.94 -16.03
CA THR A 139 -3.60 8.76 -14.58
C THR A 139 -4.52 9.77 -13.90
N LYS A 140 -4.82 9.55 -12.62
CA LYS A 140 -5.29 10.62 -11.74
C LYS A 140 -4.21 11.70 -11.63
N SER A 141 -4.60 12.93 -11.31
CA SER A 141 -3.65 14.04 -11.24
C SER A 141 -3.69 14.79 -9.91
N ILE A 142 -2.60 15.49 -9.63
CA ILE A 142 -2.37 16.26 -8.42
C ILE A 142 -2.15 17.71 -8.81
N GLY A 143 -3.01 18.62 -8.36
CA GLY A 143 -2.74 20.05 -8.46
C GLY A 143 -1.81 20.48 -7.34
N PHE A 144 -0.81 21.32 -7.65
CA PHE A 144 0.17 21.76 -6.67
C PHE A 144 0.62 23.21 -6.86
N GLN A 145 1.32 23.81 -5.91
CA GLN A 145 1.74 25.22 -5.79
C GLN A 145 0.57 26.18 -5.58
N GLY A 146 0.04 26.81 -6.61
CA GLY A 146 -0.99 27.84 -6.48
C GLY A 146 -2.34 27.32 -5.96
N GLN A 147 -2.61 26.03 -6.13
CA GLN A 147 -3.80 25.36 -5.62
C GLN A 147 -3.52 23.86 -5.44
N GLU A 148 -3.75 23.34 -4.24
CA GLU A 148 -3.55 21.93 -3.89
C GLU A 148 -4.87 21.16 -3.95
N TYR A 149 -4.92 20.11 -4.76
CA TYR A 149 -6.08 19.22 -4.87
C TYR A 149 -5.69 17.88 -5.48
N LEU A 150 -6.49 16.86 -5.19
CA LEU A 150 -6.46 15.57 -5.88
C LEU A 150 -7.59 15.54 -6.93
N TRP A 151 -7.24 15.19 -8.16
CA TRP A 151 -8.19 15.14 -9.26
C TRP A 151 -8.43 13.71 -9.69
N ASP A 152 -9.63 13.23 -9.38
CA ASP A 152 -10.12 11.89 -9.69
C ASP A 152 -11.58 11.97 -10.12
N LYS A 153 -11.81 12.49 -11.30
CA LYS A 153 -13.17 12.59 -11.88
C LYS A 153 -13.54 11.29 -12.59
N PRO A 154 -14.79 10.84 -12.48
CA PRO A 154 -15.27 9.75 -13.32
C PRO A 154 -15.29 10.19 -14.78
N PHE A 155 -14.93 9.27 -15.68
CA PHE A 155 -15.01 9.54 -17.12
C PHE A 155 -16.46 9.38 -17.60
N ASP A 156 -16.93 10.37 -18.35
CA ASP A 156 -18.20 10.33 -19.08
C ASP A 156 -18.06 11.10 -20.38
N ALA A 157 -18.13 10.40 -21.53
CA ALA A 157 -18.01 11.01 -22.85
C ALA A 157 -19.09 12.08 -23.13
N ALA A 158 -20.25 12.01 -22.48
CA ALA A 158 -21.28 13.04 -22.60
C ALA A 158 -20.93 14.29 -21.77
N LEU A 159 -20.32 14.13 -20.60
CA LEU A 159 -19.85 15.25 -19.79
C LEU A 159 -18.63 15.93 -20.39
N GLU A 160 -17.72 15.18 -21.05
CA GLU A 160 -16.56 15.75 -21.75
C GLU A 160 -16.96 16.77 -22.84
N LYS A 161 -18.18 16.70 -23.37
CA LYS A 161 -18.71 17.70 -24.30
C LYS A 161 -18.93 19.08 -23.66
N ILE A 162 -19.02 19.14 -22.34
CA ILE A 162 -19.43 20.32 -21.57
C ILE A 162 -18.27 20.87 -20.75
N GLU A 163 -17.46 19.99 -20.18
CA GLU A 163 -16.34 20.32 -19.28
C GLU A 163 -15.19 19.34 -19.49
N ASN A 164 -13.95 19.85 -19.50
CA ASN A 164 -12.75 19.01 -19.58
C ASN A 164 -12.48 18.33 -18.25
N HIS A 165 -12.67 17.01 -18.18
CA HIS A 165 -12.35 16.21 -17.01
C HIS A 165 -11.00 15.48 -17.14
N LEU A 166 -10.41 15.48 -18.34
CA LEU A 166 -9.16 14.83 -18.65
C LEU A 166 -7.96 15.76 -18.40
N THR A 167 -6.81 15.16 -18.11
CA THR A 167 -5.55 15.91 -17.97
C THR A 167 -4.85 16.02 -19.32
N ASN A 168 -3.97 17.02 -19.48
CA ASN A 168 -3.24 17.21 -20.72
C ASN A 168 -2.16 16.12 -20.95
N SER A 169 -1.73 15.39 -19.91
CA SER A 169 -0.72 14.34 -20.02
C SER A 169 -1.34 12.94 -20.00
N ALA A 170 -1.09 12.18 -21.04
CA ALA A 170 -1.53 10.80 -21.22
C ALA A 170 -0.61 10.09 -22.21
N ILE A 171 -0.58 8.75 -22.21
CA ILE A 171 0.04 8.02 -23.32
C ILE A 171 -0.98 7.78 -24.43
N ILE A 172 -0.63 8.11 -25.66
CA ILE A 172 -1.53 8.06 -26.82
C ILE A 172 -0.84 7.29 -27.95
N ARG A 173 -1.58 6.45 -28.68
CA ARG A 173 -1.04 5.83 -29.90
C ARG A 173 -0.84 6.88 -30.97
N LYS A 174 0.37 6.92 -31.56
CA LYS A 174 0.71 7.85 -32.64
C LYS A 174 -0.18 7.65 -33.88
N SER A 175 -0.48 6.39 -34.20
CA SER A 175 -1.40 6.06 -35.30
C SER A 175 -2.76 6.71 -35.10
N ASP A 176 -3.34 6.69 -33.89
CA ASP A 176 -4.61 7.32 -33.57
C ASP A 176 -4.52 8.87 -33.62
N LEU A 177 -3.42 9.47 -33.14
CA LEU A 177 -3.17 10.90 -33.25
C LEU A 177 -3.15 11.36 -34.73
N LEU A 178 -2.46 10.61 -35.60
CA LEU A 178 -2.38 10.93 -37.03
C LEU A 178 -3.74 10.77 -37.70
N GLU A 179 -4.51 9.74 -37.36
CA GLU A 179 -5.85 9.49 -37.90
C GLU A 179 -6.81 10.64 -37.60
N VAL A 180 -6.80 11.18 -36.37
CA VAL A 180 -7.65 12.31 -35.99
C VAL A 180 -7.07 13.67 -36.39
N GLY A 181 -5.88 13.73 -37.04
CA GLY A 181 -5.24 14.96 -37.50
C GLY A 181 -4.54 15.73 -36.38
N CYS A 182 -3.99 15.07 -35.36
CA CYS A 182 -3.19 15.62 -34.26
C CYS A 182 -3.87 16.79 -33.53
N TYR A 183 -3.11 17.71 -32.93
CA TYR A 183 -3.66 18.92 -32.27
C TYR A 183 -4.19 19.91 -33.31
N ASP A 184 -5.25 20.64 -33.00
CA ASP A 184 -5.73 21.71 -33.87
C ASP A 184 -4.96 23.01 -33.60
N GLU A 185 -4.18 23.46 -34.59
CA GLU A 185 -3.38 24.67 -34.46
C GLU A 185 -4.21 25.98 -34.44
N LYS A 186 -5.52 25.88 -34.70
CA LYS A 186 -6.46 27.00 -34.53
C LYS A 186 -6.82 27.20 -33.06
N ALA A 187 -6.76 26.13 -32.22
CA ALA A 187 -6.90 26.21 -30.80
C ALA A 187 -5.59 26.72 -30.14
N ARG A 188 -5.05 27.84 -30.63
CA ARG A 188 -3.72 28.36 -30.34
C ARG A 188 -3.53 28.81 -28.90
N TYR A 189 -4.59 29.22 -28.24
CA TYR A 189 -4.47 29.95 -26.98
C TYR A 189 -4.94 29.16 -25.76
N TYR A 190 -5.74 28.10 -25.92
CA TYR A 190 -6.40 27.48 -24.78
C TYR A 190 -7.17 26.21 -25.19
N ASN A 191 -7.27 25.23 -24.28
CA ASN A 191 -8.04 23.98 -24.45
C ASN A 191 -7.66 23.13 -25.67
N GLU A 192 -6.43 23.24 -26.18
CA GLU A 192 -5.96 22.40 -27.30
C GLU A 192 -5.92 20.90 -26.90
N ASP A 193 -5.73 20.59 -25.63
CA ASP A 193 -5.82 19.26 -25.05
C ASP A 193 -7.27 18.77 -25.03
N TRP A 194 -8.21 19.57 -24.53
CA TRP A 194 -9.62 19.23 -24.53
C TRP A 194 -10.15 19.01 -25.96
N TYR A 195 -9.77 19.86 -26.89
CA TYR A 195 -10.13 19.70 -28.30
C TYR A 195 -9.60 18.39 -28.87
N LEU A 196 -8.38 17.96 -28.52
CA LEU A 196 -7.82 16.67 -28.92
C LEU A 196 -8.63 15.49 -28.33
N TRP A 197 -9.00 15.56 -27.06
CA TRP A 197 -9.82 14.51 -26.44
C TRP A 197 -11.17 14.37 -27.13
N LEU A 198 -11.82 15.48 -27.45
CA LEU A 198 -13.07 15.47 -28.19
C LEU A 198 -12.90 14.90 -29.61
N LYS A 199 -11.79 15.19 -30.33
CA LYS A 199 -11.49 14.56 -31.61
C LYS A 199 -11.34 13.04 -31.52
N LEU A 200 -10.61 12.56 -30.51
CA LEU A 200 -10.47 11.13 -30.27
C LEU A 200 -11.83 10.48 -29.98
N LEU A 201 -12.64 11.09 -29.13
CA LEU A 201 -13.99 10.61 -28.81
C LEU A 201 -14.93 10.68 -30.03
N SER A 202 -14.81 11.68 -30.91
CA SER A 202 -15.59 11.78 -32.15
C SER A 202 -15.24 10.68 -33.16
N ASN A 203 -14.09 10.04 -33.00
CA ASN A 203 -13.66 8.89 -33.80
C ASN A 203 -13.76 7.57 -33.03
N SER A 204 -14.62 7.51 -31.99
CA SER A 204 -14.88 6.34 -31.15
C SER A 204 -13.62 5.71 -30.52
N LYS A 205 -12.55 6.52 -30.35
CA LYS A 205 -11.32 6.07 -29.71
C LYS A 205 -11.54 5.92 -28.20
N LYS A 206 -11.07 4.80 -27.64
CA LYS A 206 -11.41 4.40 -26.26
C LYS A 206 -10.30 4.69 -25.27
N PRO A 207 -10.59 5.37 -24.14
CA PRO A 207 -9.62 5.63 -23.08
C PRO A 207 -9.45 4.48 -22.09
N ILE A 208 -8.33 4.58 -21.31
CA ILE A 208 -8.13 3.87 -20.06
C ILE A 208 -7.86 4.90 -18.97
N LYS A 209 -8.54 4.77 -17.83
CA LYS A 209 -8.23 5.51 -16.62
C LYS A 209 -7.44 4.62 -15.65
N ILE A 210 -6.27 5.08 -15.26
CA ILE A 210 -5.36 4.39 -14.34
C ILE A 210 -5.65 4.86 -12.90
N GLY A 211 -5.75 3.93 -11.96
CA GLY A 211 -6.10 4.20 -10.56
C GLY A 211 -4.97 4.79 -9.70
N TYR A 212 -4.03 5.48 -10.28
CA TYR A 212 -2.80 5.94 -9.66
C TYR A 212 -2.61 7.44 -9.89
N TYR A 213 -2.11 8.18 -8.89
CA TYR A 213 -1.76 9.59 -8.98
C TYR A 213 -0.32 9.75 -9.46
N GLY A 214 -0.12 9.87 -10.76
CA GLY A 214 1.23 9.92 -11.35
C GLY A 214 1.57 11.24 -12.04
N PHE A 215 0.60 12.10 -12.27
CA PHE A 215 0.77 13.37 -12.96
C PHE A 215 0.52 14.55 -12.01
N TRP A 216 1.48 15.49 -11.94
CA TRP A 216 1.45 16.67 -11.11
C TRP A 216 1.27 17.91 -11.99
N TYR A 217 0.09 18.50 -11.94
CA TYR A 217 -0.29 19.68 -12.69
C TYR A 217 0.03 20.96 -11.91
N ARG A 218 0.96 21.77 -12.44
CA ARG A 218 1.36 23.01 -11.78
C ARG A 218 0.33 24.11 -11.94
N ARG A 219 -0.25 24.58 -10.85
CA ARG A 219 -1.21 25.68 -10.83
C ARG A 219 -0.49 27.01 -10.70
N ARG A 220 -0.56 27.82 -11.76
CA ARG A 220 0.11 29.12 -11.85
C ARG A 220 -0.90 30.24 -11.97
N THR A 221 -0.60 31.41 -11.36
CA THR A 221 -1.39 32.65 -11.50
C THR A 221 -1.05 33.42 -12.76
N ASP A 222 0.13 33.16 -13.36
CA ASP A 222 0.68 33.81 -14.55
C ASP A 222 0.65 32.91 -15.82
N GLY A 223 0.00 31.76 -15.76
CA GLY A 223 -0.09 30.79 -16.86
C GLY A 223 -1.07 31.18 -17.95
N ALA A 224 -1.02 30.44 -19.09
CA ALA A 224 -1.92 30.64 -20.25
C ALA A 224 -3.41 30.58 -19.86
N LEU A 225 -3.78 29.62 -19.00
CA LEU A 225 -5.12 29.48 -18.44
C LEU A 225 -5.61 30.77 -17.76
N SER A 226 -4.73 31.43 -16.97
CA SER A 226 -5.05 32.69 -16.28
C SER A 226 -5.28 33.84 -17.26
N GLN A 227 -4.47 33.91 -18.33
CA GLN A 227 -4.61 34.95 -19.36
C GLN A 227 -5.93 34.82 -20.14
N VAL A 228 -6.32 33.60 -20.53
CA VAL A 228 -7.58 33.36 -21.21
C VAL A 228 -8.78 33.58 -20.30
N ASN A 229 -8.70 33.20 -19.05
CA ASN A 229 -9.78 33.44 -18.09
C ASN A 229 -10.09 34.94 -17.92
N ASN A 230 -9.13 35.79 -18.18
CA ASN A 230 -9.26 37.25 -18.14
C ASN A 230 -9.68 37.91 -19.49
N SER A 231 -9.84 37.14 -20.58
CA SER A 231 -10.23 37.62 -21.90
C SER A 231 -11.56 37.03 -22.38
N SER A 232 -12.60 37.84 -22.43
CA SER A 232 -13.93 37.43 -22.94
C SER A 232 -13.90 37.02 -24.43
N GLU A 233 -13.11 37.69 -25.25
CA GLU A 233 -13.00 37.40 -26.67
C GLU A 233 -12.33 36.04 -26.94
N LEU A 234 -11.24 35.71 -26.20
CA LEU A 234 -10.56 34.44 -26.33
C LEU A 234 -11.46 33.28 -25.88
N LYS A 235 -12.19 33.47 -24.77
CA LYS A 235 -13.18 32.48 -24.32
C LYS A 235 -14.29 32.22 -25.34
N GLU A 236 -14.80 33.26 -26.00
CA GLU A 236 -15.86 33.09 -26.97
C GLU A 236 -15.38 32.30 -28.21
N LYS A 237 -14.18 32.63 -28.72
CA LYS A 237 -13.56 31.88 -29.83
C LYS A 237 -13.31 30.41 -29.49
N ASP A 238 -12.77 30.15 -28.31
CA ASP A 238 -12.48 28.81 -27.84
C ASP A 238 -13.77 28.01 -27.64
N ASN A 239 -14.76 28.56 -26.95
CA ASN A 239 -16.07 27.93 -26.75
C ASN A 239 -16.78 27.58 -28.07
N LYS A 240 -16.56 28.36 -29.14
CA LYS A 240 -17.11 28.06 -30.46
C LYS A 240 -16.47 26.81 -31.05
N LEU A 241 -15.13 26.72 -31.02
CA LEU A 241 -14.40 25.56 -31.53
C LEU A 241 -14.78 24.26 -30.73
N ILE A 242 -14.86 24.37 -29.40
CA ILE A 242 -15.27 23.24 -28.57
C ILE A 242 -16.69 22.78 -28.87
N LYS A 243 -17.65 23.71 -29.05
CA LYS A 243 -19.04 23.37 -29.38
C LYS A 243 -19.16 22.68 -30.73
N GLU A 244 -18.38 23.11 -31.74
CA GLU A 244 -18.38 22.49 -33.06
C GLU A 244 -17.92 21.03 -32.99
N ILE A 245 -16.82 20.71 -32.33
CA ILE A 245 -16.32 19.33 -32.22
C ILE A 245 -17.17 18.49 -31.25
N ALA A 246 -17.66 19.07 -30.15
CA ALA A 246 -18.49 18.38 -29.17
C ALA A 246 -19.78 17.81 -29.77
N PHE A 247 -20.30 18.39 -30.85
CA PHE A 247 -21.47 17.87 -31.57
C PHE A 247 -21.20 16.45 -32.13
N HIS A 248 -19.98 16.15 -32.52
CA HIS A 248 -19.58 14.91 -33.18
C HIS A 248 -19.13 13.81 -32.21
N VAL A 249 -19.02 14.12 -30.93
CA VAL A 249 -18.55 13.15 -29.90
C VAL A 249 -19.46 11.94 -29.83
N ASP A 250 -18.86 10.74 -29.93
CA ASP A 250 -19.53 9.47 -29.68
C ASP A 250 -19.69 9.26 -28.17
N THR A 251 -20.89 9.54 -27.67
CA THR A 251 -21.21 9.39 -26.24
C THR A 251 -21.38 7.94 -25.78
N SER A 252 -21.27 6.96 -26.69
CA SER A 252 -21.27 5.54 -26.35
C SER A 252 -19.87 5.02 -25.97
N VAL A 253 -18.82 5.84 -26.14
CA VAL A 253 -17.46 5.47 -25.76
C VAL A 253 -17.38 5.26 -24.24
N THR A 254 -16.91 4.08 -23.85
CA THR A 254 -16.70 3.71 -22.45
C THR A 254 -15.23 3.68 -22.09
N VAL A 255 -14.91 4.11 -20.89
CA VAL A 255 -13.58 3.97 -20.30
C VAL A 255 -13.38 2.57 -19.77
N LYS A 256 -12.14 2.06 -19.85
CA LYS A 256 -11.68 0.98 -18.97
C LYS A 256 -11.02 1.64 -17.77
N GLU A 257 -11.57 1.47 -16.59
CA GLU A 257 -11.08 2.11 -15.37
C GLU A 257 -10.43 1.07 -14.44
N TYR A 258 -9.24 1.39 -13.99
CA TYR A 258 -8.53 0.65 -12.95
C TYR A 258 -8.68 1.38 -11.61
N PRO A 259 -8.72 0.67 -10.46
CA PRO A 259 -8.64 -0.79 -10.32
C PRO A 259 -9.92 -1.49 -10.79
N TYR A 260 -9.72 -2.58 -11.48
CA TYR A 260 -10.83 -3.44 -11.85
C TYR A 260 -11.29 -4.25 -10.65
N ALA A 261 -12.59 -4.32 -10.41
CA ALA A 261 -13.12 -5.30 -9.47
C ALA A 261 -12.71 -6.71 -9.92
N SER A 262 -12.05 -7.45 -9.03
CA SER A 262 -11.66 -8.83 -9.35
C SER A 262 -12.94 -9.64 -9.63
N THR A 263 -13.09 -10.12 -10.85
CA THR A 263 -14.15 -11.06 -11.21
C THR A 263 -13.66 -12.49 -10.93
N PRO A 264 -14.54 -13.39 -10.47
CA PRO A 264 -14.21 -14.81 -10.33
C PRO A 264 -13.62 -15.38 -11.63
N GLY A 265 -12.58 -16.22 -11.53
CA GLY A 265 -11.99 -16.86 -12.69
C GLY A 265 -10.89 -16.05 -13.40
N GLN A 266 -10.35 -15.01 -12.78
CA GLN A 266 -9.31 -14.17 -13.37
C GLN A 266 -7.90 -14.76 -13.32
N TYR A 267 -7.64 -15.74 -12.47
CA TYR A 267 -6.35 -16.45 -12.48
C TYR A 267 -6.20 -17.21 -13.78
N VAL A 268 -5.07 -16.99 -14.45
CA VAL A 268 -4.73 -17.66 -15.70
C VAL A 268 -3.32 -18.26 -15.59
N LYS A 269 -3.01 -19.24 -16.44
CA LYS A 269 -1.64 -19.80 -16.49
C LYS A 269 -0.62 -18.66 -16.64
N PRO A 270 0.33 -18.51 -15.70
CA PRO A 270 1.32 -17.44 -15.75
C PRO A 270 2.14 -17.49 -17.04
N ARG A 271 2.42 -16.33 -17.61
CA ARG A 271 3.24 -16.17 -18.81
C ARG A 271 4.50 -15.41 -18.49
N ARG A 272 5.61 -15.82 -19.11
CA ARG A 272 6.87 -15.10 -19.05
C ARG A 272 6.86 -13.99 -20.10
N SER A 273 7.35 -12.81 -19.74
CA SER A 273 7.63 -11.73 -20.67
C SER A 273 8.81 -12.10 -21.58
N ASN A 274 8.72 -11.72 -22.84
CA ASN A 274 9.83 -11.80 -23.81
C ASN A 274 10.79 -10.62 -23.67
N TRP A 275 10.79 -9.94 -22.53
CA TRP A 275 11.63 -8.77 -22.28
C TRP A 275 13.10 -9.17 -22.14
N GLU A 276 13.98 -8.57 -22.94
CA GLU A 276 15.40 -8.88 -22.95
C GLU A 276 16.27 -7.69 -22.48
N ARG A 277 15.69 -6.50 -22.40
CA ARG A 277 16.40 -5.28 -22.03
C ARG A 277 16.62 -5.22 -20.52
N LYS A 278 17.79 -4.68 -20.14
CA LYS A 278 18.15 -4.45 -18.74
C LYS A 278 17.94 -2.99 -18.37
N THR A 279 17.48 -2.72 -17.18
CA THR A 279 17.29 -1.35 -16.67
C THR A 279 18.61 -0.76 -16.17
N PHE A 280 19.44 -1.55 -15.49
CA PHE A 280 20.70 -1.10 -14.92
C PHE A 280 21.90 -1.57 -15.75
N LYS A 281 22.97 -0.73 -15.84
CA LYS A 281 24.20 -1.11 -16.52
C LYS A 281 25.00 -2.12 -15.73
N GLU A 282 25.13 -1.87 -14.44
CA GLU A 282 25.84 -2.70 -13.47
C GLU A 282 25.03 -2.70 -12.18
N HIS A 283 24.94 -3.86 -11.54
CA HIS A 283 24.43 -3.88 -10.19
C HIS A 283 25.41 -4.59 -9.26
N LYS A 284 25.93 -3.80 -8.31
CA LYS A 284 26.79 -4.29 -7.24
C LYS A 284 26.01 -4.65 -5.99
N LYS A 285 24.74 -4.20 -5.93
CA LYS A 285 23.81 -4.41 -4.83
C LYS A 285 22.98 -5.66 -5.05
N ILE A 286 22.39 -6.16 -3.99
CA ILE A 286 21.37 -7.20 -4.06
C ILE A 286 20.02 -6.53 -4.35
N HIS A 287 19.41 -6.88 -5.46
CA HIS A 287 18.10 -6.36 -5.85
C HIS A 287 17.00 -7.24 -5.27
N ILE A 288 16.15 -6.62 -4.46
CA ILE A 288 15.03 -7.27 -3.78
C ILE A 288 13.71 -6.77 -4.39
N MET A 289 12.88 -7.69 -4.84
CA MET A 289 11.48 -7.43 -5.12
C MET A 289 10.64 -7.82 -3.91
N MET A 290 10.07 -6.84 -3.21
CA MET A 290 9.06 -7.10 -2.17
C MET A 290 7.70 -7.25 -2.84
N LEU A 291 7.07 -8.40 -2.67
CA LEU A 291 5.74 -8.69 -3.17
C LEU A 291 4.77 -8.76 -1.98
N ILE A 292 3.95 -7.72 -1.84
CA ILE A 292 3.06 -7.51 -0.70
C ILE A 292 1.61 -7.30 -1.17
N PRO A 293 0.59 -7.45 -0.33
CA PRO A 293 -0.78 -7.19 -0.76
C PRO A 293 -1.03 -5.70 -1.02
N TRP A 294 -0.69 -4.83 -0.08
CA TRP A 294 -0.93 -3.39 -0.05
C TRP A 294 0.05 -2.68 0.91
N MET A 295 -0.12 -1.36 1.07
CA MET A 295 0.65 -0.51 1.99
C MET A 295 -0.30 0.29 2.89
N THR A 296 -0.95 -0.38 3.85
CA THR A 296 -1.93 0.22 4.77
C THR A 296 -1.41 0.28 6.20
N THR A 297 -2.15 0.90 7.10
CA THR A 297 -1.77 0.96 8.51
C THR A 297 -2.07 -0.35 9.22
N GLY A 298 -1.12 -1.28 9.15
CA GLY A 298 -1.16 -2.59 9.80
C GLY A 298 0.21 -3.03 10.32
N GLY A 299 0.24 -4.00 11.23
CA GLY A 299 1.50 -4.48 11.84
C GLY A 299 2.48 -5.03 10.80
N ALA A 300 2.00 -5.77 9.81
CA ALA A 300 2.81 -6.31 8.74
C ALA A 300 3.35 -5.20 7.80
N ASP A 301 2.54 -4.19 7.51
CA ASP A 301 2.95 -3.09 6.64
C ASP A 301 3.97 -2.18 7.31
N LEU A 302 3.79 -1.90 8.61
CA LEU A 302 4.78 -1.18 9.41
C LEU A 302 6.10 -1.96 9.52
N PHE A 303 6.05 -3.28 9.66
CA PHE A 303 7.25 -4.14 9.61
C PHE A 303 7.97 -4.00 8.26
N ASN A 304 7.25 -4.07 7.13
CA ASN A 304 7.82 -3.90 5.80
C ASN A 304 8.43 -2.49 5.64
N LEU A 305 7.78 -1.46 6.16
CA LEU A 305 8.28 -0.09 6.15
C LEU A 305 9.57 0.05 6.96
N GLU A 306 9.66 -0.55 8.14
CA GLU A 306 10.86 -0.52 8.97
C GLU A 306 12.05 -1.25 8.31
N ILE A 307 11.79 -2.32 7.55
CA ILE A 307 12.83 -2.98 6.73
C ILE A 307 13.38 -1.98 5.70
N VAL A 308 12.53 -1.39 4.87
CA VAL A 308 13.00 -0.52 3.79
C VAL A 308 13.63 0.78 4.29
N LYS A 309 13.23 1.27 5.47
CA LYS A 309 13.87 2.42 6.11
C LYS A 309 15.31 2.15 6.54
N ARG A 310 15.61 0.95 7.05
CA ARG A 310 16.86 0.64 7.74
C ARG A 310 17.78 -0.32 7.00
N ILE A 311 17.32 -0.92 5.92
CA ILE A 311 18.17 -1.79 5.11
C ILE A 311 19.34 -0.99 4.54
N ASP A 312 20.53 -1.57 4.54
CA ASP A 312 21.77 -0.96 4.04
C ASP A 312 21.66 -0.67 2.52
N LYS A 313 21.54 0.60 2.18
CA LYS A 313 21.35 1.07 0.78
C LYS A 313 22.58 0.91 -0.09
N ASP A 314 23.77 0.72 0.51
CA ASP A 314 24.99 0.47 -0.25
C ASP A 314 25.07 -0.99 -0.72
N ARG A 315 24.34 -1.90 -0.05
CA ARG A 315 24.37 -3.33 -0.32
C ARG A 315 23.08 -3.87 -0.92
N PHE A 316 21.96 -3.19 -0.69
CA PHE A 316 20.63 -3.63 -1.11
C PHE A 316 19.87 -2.54 -1.85
N GLU A 317 19.10 -2.95 -2.81
CA GLU A 317 18.12 -2.12 -3.52
C GLU A 317 16.76 -2.82 -3.49
N VAL A 318 15.71 -2.09 -3.11
CA VAL A 318 14.39 -2.66 -2.89
C VAL A 318 13.36 -1.97 -3.78
N GLY A 319 12.61 -2.76 -4.54
CA GLY A 319 11.40 -2.31 -5.21
C GLY A 319 10.17 -3.05 -4.68
N ILE A 320 9.00 -2.42 -4.75
CA ILE A 320 7.75 -2.95 -4.18
C ILE A 320 6.71 -3.14 -5.28
N LEU A 321 6.07 -4.31 -5.28
CA LEU A 321 4.89 -4.59 -6.07
C LEU A 321 3.73 -4.98 -5.15
N THR A 322 2.58 -4.27 -5.25
CA THR A 322 1.36 -4.67 -4.53
C THR A 322 0.42 -5.45 -5.43
N THR A 323 -0.28 -6.43 -4.85
CA THR A 323 -1.09 -7.40 -5.59
C THR A 323 -2.60 -7.27 -5.36
N VAL A 324 -3.02 -6.46 -4.38
CA VAL A 324 -4.41 -6.23 -4.02
C VAL A 324 -4.67 -4.74 -3.97
N HIS A 325 -5.82 -4.32 -4.52
CA HIS A 325 -6.20 -2.91 -4.46
C HIS A 325 -6.54 -2.48 -3.04
N ASN A 326 -5.99 -1.34 -2.63
CA ASN A 326 -6.30 -0.66 -1.37
C ASN A 326 -5.95 0.83 -1.47
N GLU A 327 -6.32 1.63 -0.46
CA GLU A 327 -6.02 3.08 -0.38
C GLU A 327 -4.52 3.39 -0.26
N ASN A 328 -3.69 2.43 0.18
CA ASN A 328 -2.23 2.52 0.27
C ASN A 328 -1.73 3.79 0.98
N GLU A 329 -2.36 4.16 2.11
CA GLU A 329 -2.09 5.40 2.85
C GLU A 329 -0.64 5.55 3.33
N LEU A 330 0.11 4.45 3.41
CA LEU A 330 1.55 4.47 3.74
C LEU A 330 2.46 4.64 2.52
N ARG A 331 1.93 4.62 1.29
CA ARG A 331 2.72 4.69 0.05
C ARG A 331 3.80 5.78 0.09
N GLN A 332 3.41 7.02 0.42
CA GLN A 332 4.35 8.15 0.46
C GLN A 332 5.50 7.95 1.46
N GLN A 333 5.29 7.17 2.52
CA GLN A 333 6.37 6.86 3.47
C GLN A 333 7.34 5.81 2.93
N PHE A 334 6.88 4.90 2.06
CA PHE A 334 7.75 3.92 1.41
C PHE A 334 8.60 4.55 0.30
N GLU A 335 8.08 5.53 -0.42
CA GLU A 335 8.72 6.16 -1.58
C GLU A 335 10.13 6.71 -1.30
N ASP A 336 10.38 7.18 -0.06
CA ASP A 336 11.69 7.71 0.33
C ASP A 336 12.80 6.65 0.41
N TYR A 337 12.43 5.38 0.48
CA TYR A 337 13.36 4.30 0.87
C TYR A 337 13.49 3.21 -0.18
N VAL A 338 12.68 3.23 -1.23
CA VAL A 338 12.66 2.18 -2.27
C VAL A 338 12.97 2.75 -3.65
N THR A 339 13.37 1.88 -4.55
CA THR A 339 13.72 2.26 -5.93
C THR A 339 12.48 2.64 -6.72
N ASP A 340 11.43 1.85 -6.60
CA ASP A 340 10.16 2.04 -7.29
C ASP A 340 9.02 1.30 -6.57
N ILE A 341 7.78 1.73 -6.85
CA ILE A 341 6.55 1.12 -6.33
C ILE A 341 5.56 0.96 -7.46
N PHE A 342 5.09 -0.27 -7.67
CA PHE A 342 4.03 -0.57 -8.63
C PHE A 342 2.82 -1.18 -7.92
N GLU A 343 1.72 -0.47 -7.93
CA GLU A 343 0.42 -0.96 -7.50
C GLU A 343 -0.25 -1.68 -8.67
N LEU A 344 0.03 -2.99 -8.84
CA LEU A 344 -0.41 -3.74 -10.02
C LEU A 344 -1.91 -3.61 -10.32
N PRO A 345 -2.82 -3.67 -9.33
CA PRO A 345 -4.26 -3.51 -9.60
C PRO A 345 -4.65 -2.14 -10.13
N SER A 346 -3.80 -1.12 -9.93
CA SER A 346 -4.10 0.25 -10.37
C SER A 346 -3.96 0.47 -11.87
N PHE A 347 -3.29 -0.46 -12.59
CA PHE A 347 -3.01 -0.29 -14.02
C PHE A 347 -3.01 -1.59 -14.84
N LEU A 348 -3.21 -2.75 -14.21
CA LEU A 348 -3.21 -4.06 -14.88
C LEU A 348 -4.42 -4.91 -14.47
N ASP A 349 -4.90 -5.73 -15.39
CA ASP A 349 -5.75 -6.87 -15.08
C ASP A 349 -4.92 -7.97 -14.40
N ILE A 350 -5.50 -8.71 -13.47
CA ILE A 350 -4.79 -9.76 -12.72
C ILE A 350 -4.16 -10.82 -13.63
N CYS A 351 -4.76 -11.10 -14.81
CA CYS A 351 -4.21 -12.03 -15.79
C CYS A 351 -2.87 -11.58 -16.39
N ASN A 352 -2.54 -10.30 -16.29
CA ASN A 352 -1.30 -9.71 -16.79
C ASN A 352 -0.23 -9.52 -15.71
N PHE A 353 -0.57 -9.73 -14.44
CA PHE A 353 0.39 -9.53 -13.34
C PHE A 353 1.63 -10.39 -13.49
N ALA A 354 1.48 -11.67 -13.83
CA ALA A 354 2.62 -12.59 -13.99
C ALA A 354 3.59 -12.13 -15.08
N GLU A 355 3.07 -11.65 -16.21
CA GLU A 355 3.89 -11.14 -17.31
C GLU A 355 4.64 -9.86 -16.92
N PHE A 356 3.97 -8.94 -16.21
CA PHE A 356 4.63 -7.75 -15.68
C PHE A 356 5.67 -8.10 -14.60
N ILE A 357 5.35 -9.02 -13.68
CA ILE A 357 6.31 -9.48 -12.64
C ILE A 357 7.54 -10.10 -13.29
N SER A 358 7.37 -10.92 -14.35
CA SER A 358 8.51 -11.47 -15.07
C SER A 358 9.35 -10.42 -15.77
N TYR A 359 8.70 -9.41 -16.37
CA TYR A 359 9.38 -8.23 -16.90
C TYR A 359 10.19 -7.53 -15.79
N TYR A 360 9.58 -7.31 -14.63
CA TYR A 360 10.22 -6.66 -13.51
C TYR A 360 11.45 -7.44 -13.02
N ILE A 361 11.33 -8.76 -12.87
CA ILE A 361 12.46 -9.63 -12.50
C ILE A 361 13.60 -9.50 -13.51
N ILE A 362 13.31 -9.52 -14.82
CA ILE A 362 14.32 -9.45 -15.88
C ILE A 362 14.94 -8.05 -15.94
N SER A 363 14.13 -7.01 -15.96
CA SER A 363 14.59 -5.64 -16.18
C SER A 363 15.40 -5.09 -15.00
N ARG A 364 15.05 -5.48 -13.76
CA ARG A 364 15.75 -5.08 -12.52
C ARG A 364 16.82 -6.09 -12.08
N GLU A 365 16.99 -7.19 -12.82
CA GLU A 365 17.92 -8.28 -12.44
C GLU A 365 17.74 -8.71 -10.98
N ILE A 366 16.49 -9.05 -10.60
CA ILE A 366 16.13 -9.37 -9.22
C ILE A 366 16.89 -10.59 -8.72
N ASP A 367 17.58 -10.43 -7.59
CA ASP A 367 18.29 -11.51 -6.88
C ASP A 367 17.38 -12.24 -5.89
N VAL A 368 16.50 -11.50 -5.21
CA VAL A 368 15.67 -12.02 -4.13
C VAL A 368 14.23 -11.51 -4.27
N ILE A 369 13.29 -12.43 -4.18
CA ILE A 369 11.87 -12.14 -4.00
C ILE A 369 11.53 -12.33 -2.54
N PHE A 370 11.05 -11.26 -1.89
CA PHE A 370 10.61 -11.26 -0.52
C PHE A 370 9.08 -11.19 -0.48
N LEU A 371 8.43 -12.29 -0.08
CA LEU A 371 6.98 -12.38 0.06
C LEU A 371 6.57 -11.99 1.48
N SER A 372 5.66 -11.03 1.63
CA SER A 372 5.05 -10.69 2.90
C SER A 372 3.54 -10.61 2.72
N ASN A 373 2.80 -11.58 3.25
CA ASN A 373 1.33 -11.67 3.20
C ASN A 373 0.69 -11.60 1.80
N SER A 374 1.42 -11.84 0.71
CA SER A 374 0.86 -11.84 -0.65
C SER A 374 0.39 -13.23 -1.08
N TYR A 375 -0.92 -13.46 -1.03
CA TYR A 375 -1.49 -14.74 -1.49
C TYR A 375 -1.25 -14.97 -2.99
N TYR A 376 -1.37 -13.93 -3.80
CA TYR A 376 -1.03 -13.99 -5.23
C TYR A 376 0.46 -14.30 -5.44
N GLY A 377 1.34 -13.79 -4.58
CA GLY A 377 2.75 -14.15 -4.60
C GLY A 377 2.97 -15.64 -4.42
N TYR A 378 2.31 -16.26 -3.45
CA TYR A 378 2.39 -17.72 -3.27
C TYR A 378 1.84 -18.50 -4.47
N TYR A 379 0.77 -18.02 -5.10
CA TYR A 379 0.27 -18.60 -6.35
C TYR A 379 1.35 -18.67 -7.43
N LEU A 380 2.20 -17.64 -7.53
CA LEU A 380 3.26 -17.58 -8.54
C LEU A 380 4.54 -18.35 -8.17
N VAL A 381 4.76 -18.72 -6.91
CA VAL A 381 6.03 -19.32 -6.44
C VAL A 381 6.48 -20.52 -7.29
N PRO A 382 5.65 -21.51 -7.63
CA PRO A 382 6.08 -22.64 -8.45
C PRO A 382 6.52 -22.22 -9.85
N TRP A 383 5.78 -21.31 -10.47
CA TRP A 383 6.09 -20.80 -11.79
C TRP A 383 7.37 -19.95 -11.80
N ILE A 384 7.53 -19.05 -10.81
CA ILE A 384 8.74 -18.23 -10.67
C ILE A 384 9.96 -19.13 -10.49
N ARG A 385 9.88 -20.15 -9.62
CA ARG A 385 10.99 -21.10 -9.41
C ARG A 385 11.37 -21.83 -10.70
N LYS A 386 10.37 -22.20 -11.51
CA LYS A 386 10.61 -22.85 -12.82
C LYS A 386 11.30 -21.91 -13.80
N GLU A 387 10.79 -20.69 -13.96
CA GLU A 387 11.24 -19.75 -14.99
C GLU A 387 12.51 -18.97 -14.59
N PHE A 388 12.74 -18.80 -13.30
CA PHE A 388 13.84 -18.00 -12.73
C PHE A 388 14.58 -18.76 -11.62
N PRO A 389 15.23 -19.89 -11.94
CA PRO A 389 15.86 -20.74 -10.93
C PRO A 389 16.98 -20.06 -10.13
N ASN A 390 17.60 -19.02 -10.68
CA ASN A 390 18.66 -18.27 -10.02
C ASN A 390 18.16 -17.26 -8.96
N VAL A 391 16.87 -16.92 -8.98
CA VAL A 391 16.27 -15.97 -8.04
C VAL A 391 15.96 -16.68 -6.73
N ALA A 392 16.42 -16.11 -5.60
CA ALA A 392 16.03 -16.58 -4.28
C ALA A 392 14.59 -16.18 -3.98
N ILE A 393 13.80 -17.08 -3.38
CA ILE A 393 12.43 -16.81 -2.97
C ILE A 393 12.34 -17.06 -1.48
N VAL A 394 12.08 -16.00 -0.72
CA VAL A 394 11.90 -16.05 0.72
C VAL A 394 10.55 -15.46 1.10
N ASP A 395 10.02 -15.86 2.24
CA ASP A 395 8.78 -15.30 2.76
C ASP A 395 8.88 -14.97 4.26
N TYR A 396 8.00 -14.07 4.70
CA TYR A 396 7.84 -13.73 6.10
C TYR A 396 6.40 -14.01 6.56
N VAL A 397 6.26 -14.87 7.56
CA VAL A 397 4.98 -15.28 8.14
C VAL A 397 4.78 -14.57 9.48
N HIS A 398 3.79 -13.69 9.54
CA HIS A 398 3.50 -12.87 10.71
C HIS A 398 2.73 -13.59 11.81
N MET A 399 1.85 -14.53 11.43
CA MET A 399 1.06 -15.35 12.35
C MET A 399 0.37 -16.49 11.61
N GLU A 400 -0.08 -17.47 12.34
CA GLU A 400 -1.01 -18.50 11.86
C GLU A 400 -2.47 -18.06 12.04
N GLU A 401 -3.25 -18.15 10.96
CA GLU A 401 -4.65 -17.71 10.92
C GLU A 401 -5.58 -18.92 10.76
N TRP A 402 -5.77 -19.71 11.82
CA TRP A 402 -6.55 -20.95 11.80
C TRP A 402 -8.01 -20.75 11.36
N TYR A 403 -8.56 -19.56 11.59
CA TYR A 403 -9.90 -19.16 11.19
C TYR A 403 -10.04 -18.86 9.70
N TRP A 404 -8.92 -18.67 8.99
CA TRP A 404 -8.87 -18.38 7.58
C TRP A 404 -8.01 -19.42 6.85
N ARG A 405 -8.60 -20.10 5.87
CA ARG A 405 -7.93 -21.13 5.04
C ARG A 405 -7.13 -22.17 5.86
N ASN A 406 -7.56 -22.49 7.09
CA ASN A 406 -6.89 -23.43 8.00
C ASN A 406 -5.40 -23.13 8.23
N GLY A 407 -5.05 -21.93 8.55
CA GLY A 407 -3.70 -21.49 8.87
C GLY A 407 -3.19 -20.32 8.02
N GLY A 408 -4.00 -19.79 7.11
CA GLY A 408 -3.69 -18.58 6.36
C GLY A 408 -2.40 -18.65 5.57
N HIS A 409 -1.59 -17.60 5.65
CA HIS A 409 -0.30 -17.52 4.99
C HIS A 409 0.71 -18.56 5.50
N ALA A 410 0.66 -18.93 6.80
CA ALA A 410 1.52 -19.96 7.35
C ALA A 410 1.32 -21.33 6.68
N ARG A 411 0.05 -21.69 6.42
CA ARG A 411 -0.25 -22.95 5.71
C ARG A 411 0.26 -22.93 4.27
N VAL A 412 0.02 -21.82 3.54
CA VAL A 412 0.46 -21.71 2.15
C VAL A 412 1.98 -21.75 2.06
N SER A 413 2.67 -21.05 2.95
CA SER A 413 4.13 -21.14 3.09
C SER A 413 4.59 -22.58 3.33
N GLY A 414 3.90 -23.32 4.23
CA GLY A 414 4.18 -24.72 4.49
C GLY A 414 4.06 -25.59 3.23
N VAL A 415 2.97 -25.44 2.47
CA VAL A 415 2.75 -26.16 1.21
C VAL A 415 3.85 -25.85 0.18
N MET A 416 4.31 -24.62 0.10
CA MET A 416 5.38 -24.18 -0.81
C MET A 416 6.79 -24.44 -0.24
N GLY A 417 6.91 -25.08 0.90
CA GLY A 417 8.13 -25.16 1.69
C GLY A 417 9.35 -25.76 0.99
N ARG A 418 9.17 -26.66 0.03
CA ARG A 418 10.27 -27.21 -0.77
C ARG A 418 10.72 -26.29 -1.90
N ILE A 419 9.87 -25.34 -2.29
CA ILE A 419 10.11 -24.42 -3.41
C ILE A 419 10.72 -23.12 -2.90
N LEU A 420 10.34 -22.69 -1.68
CA LEU A 420 10.92 -21.55 -1.00
C LEU A 420 12.36 -21.85 -0.53
N ASP A 421 13.23 -20.88 -0.60
CA ASP A 421 14.61 -21.01 -0.09
C ASP A 421 14.64 -20.93 1.44
N LYS A 422 13.91 -20.00 2.02
CA LYS A 422 13.84 -19.79 3.47
C LYS A 422 12.50 -19.16 3.84
N THR A 423 11.97 -19.51 4.99
CA THR A 423 10.82 -18.84 5.62
C THR A 423 11.26 -18.15 6.88
N TYR A 424 10.91 -16.89 7.04
CA TYR A 424 11.10 -16.14 8.26
C TYR A 424 9.77 -16.07 9.03
N VAL A 425 9.84 -16.13 10.36
CA VAL A 425 8.67 -16.08 11.22
C VAL A 425 8.90 -15.09 12.36
N CYS A 426 7.82 -14.48 12.85
CA CYS A 426 7.90 -13.44 13.88
C CYS A 426 8.22 -13.93 15.30
N ASN A 427 8.10 -15.24 15.59
CA ASN A 427 8.38 -15.82 16.90
C ASN A 427 8.62 -17.33 16.82
N GLU A 428 9.16 -17.91 17.90
CA GLU A 428 9.47 -19.36 17.99
C GLU A 428 8.21 -20.24 18.06
N ARG A 429 7.09 -19.72 18.57
CA ARG A 429 5.81 -20.46 18.52
C ARG A 429 5.37 -20.69 17.07
N THR A 430 5.35 -19.66 16.24
CA THR A 430 5.05 -19.78 14.82
C THR A 430 6.06 -20.69 14.11
N ARG A 431 7.37 -20.60 14.47
CA ARG A 431 8.39 -21.52 13.95
C ARG A 431 8.04 -22.98 14.23
N ARG A 432 7.67 -23.29 15.46
CA ARG A 432 7.24 -24.66 15.83
C ARG A 432 6.00 -25.11 15.08
N VAL A 433 5.03 -24.22 14.83
CA VAL A 433 3.86 -24.53 14.01
C VAL A 433 4.26 -24.83 12.56
N MET A 434 5.16 -24.04 11.97
CA MET A 434 5.67 -24.30 10.62
C MET A 434 6.31 -25.68 10.50
N ILE A 435 7.12 -26.08 11.49
CA ILE A 435 7.80 -27.38 11.50
C ILE A 435 6.81 -28.51 11.78
N ASN A 436 6.05 -28.43 12.86
CA ASN A 436 5.25 -29.55 13.38
C ASN A 436 3.91 -29.73 12.65
N SER A 437 3.26 -28.62 12.25
CA SER A 437 1.93 -28.66 11.66
C SER A 437 1.96 -28.58 10.13
N PHE A 438 2.93 -27.86 9.57
CA PHE A 438 3.05 -27.66 8.14
C PHE A 438 4.26 -28.37 7.49
N GLY A 439 4.99 -29.20 8.26
CA GLY A 439 6.01 -30.11 7.74
C GLY A 439 7.25 -29.44 7.15
N ARG A 440 7.60 -28.23 7.64
CA ARG A 440 8.82 -27.54 7.22
C ARG A 440 10.06 -28.14 7.87
N GLU A 441 11.14 -28.25 7.10
CA GLU A 441 12.44 -28.61 7.65
C GLU A 441 12.94 -27.53 8.61
N PRO A 442 13.47 -27.87 9.81
CA PRO A 442 13.89 -26.90 10.82
C PRO A 442 14.87 -25.83 10.31
N GLU A 443 15.79 -26.21 9.41
CA GLU A 443 16.81 -25.32 8.82
C GLU A 443 16.20 -24.34 7.81
N SER A 444 15.03 -24.68 7.27
CA SER A 444 14.33 -23.84 6.29
C SER A 444 13.50 -22.73 6.92
N VAL A 445 13.35 -22.73 8.25
CA VAL A 445 12.55 -21.74 9.00
C VAL A 445 13.42 -21.05 10.03
N GLU A 446 13.48 -19.73 9.98
CA GLU A 446 14.26 -18.90 10.90
C GLU A 446 13.40 -17.88 11.59
N THR A 447 13.59 -17.69 12.89
CA THR A 447 12.87 -16.66 13.65
C THR A 447 13.58 -15.32 13.52
N ILE A 448 12.87 -14.34 12.99
CA ILE A 448 13.28 -12.92 12.97
C ILE A 448 12.18 -12.15 13.68
N TYR A 449 12.40 -11.79 14.93
CA TYR A 449 11.43 -11.02 15.72
C TYR A 449 11.13 -9.66 15.06
N ILE A 450 9.88 -9.22 15.11
CA ILE A 450 9.51 -7.86 14.73
C ILE A 450 10.23 -6.91 15.67
N GLY A 451 10.78 -5.83 15.13
CA GLY A 451 11.45 -4.78 15.91
C GLY A 451 10.54 -3.60 16.19
N VAL A 452 10.87 -2.83 17.22
CA VAL A 452 10.31 -1.50 17.48
C VAL A 452 11.37 -0.43 17.28
N ASP A 453 10.95 0.75 16.84
CA ASP A 453 11.82 1.95 16.76
C ASP A 453 12.07 2.49 18.18
N ASP A 454 13.15 2.03 18.79
CA ASP A 454 13.53 2.35 20.18
C ASP A 454 14.06 3.79 20.36
N GLU A 455 14.31 4.51 19.29
CA GLU A 455 14.60 5.95 19.32
C GLU A 455 13.31 6.78 19.35
N LYS A 456 12.34 6.43 18.51
CA LYS A 456 11.01 7.05 18.52
C LYS A 456 10.26 6.79 19.82
N TYR A 457 10.26 5.53 20.30
CA TYR A 457 9.60 5.14 21.54
C TYR A 457 10.59 5.26 22.72
N ASN A 458 11.05 6.48 22.97
CA ASN A 458 11.94 6.81 24.08
C ASN A 458 11.28 7.81 25.04
N ALA A 459 10.99 7.36 26.26
CA ALA A 459 10.31 8.16 27.28
C ALA A 459 11.06 9.44 27.69
N GLU A 460 12.38 9.52 27.47
CA GLU A 460 13.20 10.70 27.81
C GLU A 460 12.87 11.91 26.92
N HIS A 461 12.41 11.66 25.69
CA HIS A 461 12.10 12.70 24.73
C HIS A 461 10.63 13.17 24.79
N ILE A 462 9.82 12.63 25.71
CA ILE A 462 8.38 12.88 25.77
C ILE A 462 8.03 13.63 27.05
N GLU A 463 7.30 14.74 26.92
CA GLU A 463 6.78 15.52 28.03
C GLU A 463 5.73 14.71 28.81
N SER A 464 5.79 14.77 30.14
CA SER A 464 4.86 14.08 31.04
C SER A 464 3.59 14.88 31.27
N GLY A 465 2.47 14.19 31.54
CA GLY A 465 1.22 14.81 31.95
C GLY A 465 0.28 15.21 30.82
N ILE A 466 0.68 15.07 29.55
CA ILE A 466 -0.15 15.46 28.38
C ILE A 466 -1.42 14.61 28.32
N ALA A 467 -1.30 13.26 28.34
CA ALA A 467 -2.44 12.37 28.25
C ALA A 467 -3.29 12.41 29.54
N ARG A 468 -2.66 12.53 30.70
CA ARG A 468 -3.36 12.68 31.99
C ARG A 468 -4.21 13.95 32.00
N LYS A 469 -3.67 15.09 31.55
CA LYS A 469 -4.39 16.36 31.42
C LYS A 469 -5.55 16.28 30.43
N GLN A 470 -5.32 15.65 29.28
CA GLN A 470 -6.36 15.45 28.25
C GLN A 470 -7.57 14.67 28.79
N LEU A 471 -7.33 13.70 29.67
CA LEU A 471 -8.37 12.81 30.20
C LEU A 471 -8.86 13.21 31.61
N GLY A 472 -8.29 14.24 32.23
CA GLY A 472 -8.66 14.68 33.58
C GLY A 472 -8.21 13.68 34.66
N ILE A 473 -7.09 12.95 34.47
CA ILE A 473 -6.54 12.01 35.44
C ILE A 473 -5.52 12.73 36.33
N GLY A 474 -5.65 12.56 37.64
CA GLY A 474 -4.72 13.14 38.62
C GLY A 474 -3.28 12.63 38.44
N ALA A 475 -2.30 13.50 38.76
CA ALA A 475 -0.88 13.22 38.52
C ALA A 475 -0.36 12.00 39.25
N ASP A 476 -0.80 11.72 40.47
CA ASP A 476 -0.30 10.66 41.33
C ASP A 476 -1.09 9.34 41.23
N ARG A 477 -2.14 9.32 40.39
CA ARG A 477 -2.97 8.11 40.23
C ARG A 477 -2.23 7.03 39.47
N PRO A 478 -2.23 5.76 39.94
CA PRO A 478 -1.75 4.64 39.14
C PRO A 478 -2.58 4.46 37.86
N VAL A 479 -1.92 4.30 36.71
CA VAL A 479 -2.58 4.24 35.40
C VAL A 479 -2.24 2.96 34.66
N VAL A 480 -3.27 2.20 34.32
CA VAL A 480 -3.21 1.05 33.42
C VAL A 480 -3.61 1.50 32.01
N LEU A 481 -2.74 1.33 31.02
CA LEU A 481 -3.01 1.63 29.64
C LEU A 481 -3.58 0.39 28.92
N PHE A 482 -4.68 0.58 28.18
CA PHE A 482 -5.29 -0.45 27.33
C PHE A 482 -5.34 0.05 25.86
N PRO A 483 -4.24 -0.10 25.10
CA PRO A 483 -4.10 0.46 23.77
C PRO A 483 -4.41 -0.60 22.72
N CYS A 484 -5.62 -0.58 22.15
CA CYS A 484 -5.98 -1.55 21.11
C CYS A 484 -7.19 -1.11 20.30
N ARG A 485 -7.41 -1.75 19.14
CA ARG A 485 -8.70 -1.70 18.47
C ARG A 485 -9.77 -2.36 19.34
N ILE A 486 -10.86 -1.67 19.63
CA ILE A 486 -11.93 -2.16 20.52
C ILE A 486 -12.80 -3.19 19.78
N HIS A 487 -12.28 -4.40 19.72
CA HIS A 487 -12.79 -5.53 18.93
C HIS A 487 -12.81 -6.81 19.78
N PRO A 488 -13.71 -7.77 19.52
CA PRO A 488 -13.82 -9.03 20.29
C PRO A 488 -12.48 -9.75 20.50
N GLN A 489 -11.62 -9.81 19.47
CA GLN A 489 -10.29 -10.41 19.55
C GLN A 489 -9.42 -9.83 20.69
N LYS A 490 -9.60 -8.53 21.02
CA LYS A 490 -8.84 -7.82 22.07
C LYS A 490 -9.48 -7.94 23.46
N ARG A 491 -10.64 -8.57 23.54
CA ARG A 491 -11.40 -8.85 24.79
C ARG A 491 -11.63 -7.61 25.68
N PRO A 492 -12.20 -6.50 25.16
CA PRO A 492 -12.35 -5.27 25.96
C PRO A 492 -13.26 -5.47 27.18
N PHE A 493 -14.20 -6.41 27.15
CA PHE A 493 -15.05 -6.73 28.28
C PHE A 493 -14.34 -7.54 29.39
N LEU A 494 -13.22 -8.23 29.05
CA LEU A 494 -12.33 -8.79 30.08
C LEU A 494 -11.61 -7.66 30.82
N MET A 495 -11.09 -6.65 30.09
CA MET A 495 -10.50 -5.46 30.70
C MET A 495 -11.50 -4.75 31.66
N LEU A 496 -12.77 -4.62 31.25
CA LEU A 496 -13.82 -4.05 32.12
C LEU A 496 -13.97 -4.82 33.43
N LYS A 497 -13.95 -6.16 33.39
CA LYS A 497 -14.02 -7.01 34.59
C LYS A 497 -12.77 -6.87 35.45
N ILE A 498 -11.59 -6.84 34.84
CA ILE A 498 -10.31 -6.61 35.55
C ILE A 498 -10.34 -5.25 36.25
N ALA A 499 -10.77 -4.17 35.57
CA ALA A 499 -10.87 -2.84 36.16
C ALA A 499 -11.82 -2.81 37.36
N LYS A 500 -12.97 -3.48 37.25
CA LYS A 500 -13.94 -3.59 38.33
C LYS A 500 -13.36 -4.29 39.57
N GLU A 501 -12.67 -5.38 39.39
CA GLU A 501 -12.07 -6.13 40.53
C GLU A 501 -10.86 -5.40 41.08
N LEU A 502 -9.95 -4.86 40.24
CA LEU A 502 -8.76 -4.14 40.70
C LEU A 502 -9.13 -2.89 41.51
N ARG A 503 -10.20 -2.15 41.13
CA ARG A 503 -10.69 -0.98 41.86
C ARG A 503 -11.07 -1.31 43.32
N LYS A 504 -11.51 -2.52 43.62
CA LYS A 504 -11.85 -2.92 44.99
C LYS A 504 -10.61 -2.97 45.90
N GLU A 505 -9.45 -3.29 45.30
CA GLU A 505 -8.17 -3.42 46.00
C GLU A 505 -7.29 -2.15 45.90
N LEU A 506 -7.42 -1.40 44.80
CA LEU A 506 -6.69 -0.17 44.54
C LEU A 506 -7.69 0.90 44.09
N GLN A 507 -8.27 1.64 45.04
CA GLN A 507 -9.41 2.52 44.83
C GLN A 507 -9.11 3.66 43.82
N ASP A 508 -7.87 4.16 43.81
CA ASP A 508 -7.46 5.29 42.95
C ASP A 508 -6.92 4.88 41.58
N VAL A 509 -7.00 3.60 41.20
CA VAL A 509 -6.51 3.16 39.89
C VAL A 509 -7.32 3.78 38.75
N ALA A 510 -6.63 4.18 37.69
CA ALA A 510 -7.23 4.65 36.45
C ALA A 510 -6.86 3.73 35.28
N PHE A 511 -7.79 3.55 34.34
CA PHE A 511 -7.55 2.83 33.08
C PHE A 511 -7.68 3.84 31.93
N MET A 512 -6.64 3.96 31.13
CA MET A 512 -6.67 4.71 29.85
C MET A 512 -6.98 3.74 28.73
N VAL A 513 -8.16 3.85 28.12
CA VAL A 513 -8.56 3.07 26.94
C VAL A 513 -8.31 3.91 25.72
N VAL A 514 -7.35 3.48 24.86
CA VAL A 514 -6.95 4.21 23.68
C VAL A 514 -7.18 3.35 22.44
N GLY A 515 -8.02 3.82 21.54
CA GLY A 515 -8.41 3.15 20.31
C GLY A 515 -9.90 3.29 20.01
N ASP A 516 -10.28 2.77 18.86
CA ASP A 516 -11.65 2.75 18.35
C ASP A 516 -12.01 1.35 17.87
N GLY A 517 -13.26 1.08 17.59
CA GLY A 517 -13.72 -0.19 17.07
C GLY A 517 -15.20 -0.50 17.32
N PRO A 518 -15.72 -1.60 16.75
CA PRO A 518 -17.15 -1.90 16.74
C PRO A 518 -17.77 -2.07 18.12
N GLN A 519 -16.98 -2.36 19.16
CA GLN A 519 -17.46 -2.56 20.52
C GLN A 519 -17.26 -1.33 21.43
N LEU A 520 -16.76 -0.19 20.93
CA LEU A 520 -16.46 0.97 21.77
C LEU A 520 -17.70 1.52 22.46
N ASN A 521 -18.79 1.78 21.73
CA ASN A 521 -20.01 2.35 22.30
C ASN A 521 -20.60 1.41 23.38
N GLU A 522 -20.66 0.10 23.09
CA GLU A 522 -21.14 -0.87 24.08
C GLU A 522 -20.24 -0.92 25.33
N LEU A 523 -18.93 -0.80 25.17
CA LEU A 523 -18.00 -0.77 26.28
C LEU A 523 -18.19 0.49 27.14
N MET A 524 -18.41 1.64 26.55
CA MET A 524 -18.74 2.90 27.26
C MET A 524 -20.04 2.78 28.03
N ASP A 525 -21.09 2.26 27.43
CA ASP A 525 -22.39 2.07 28.08
C ASP A 525 -22.29 1.12 29.28
N LYS A 526 -21.54 0.02 29.15
CA LYS A 526 -21.29 -0.91 30.25
C LYS A 526 -20.43 -0.31 31.37
N THR A 527 -19.44 0.50 31.01
CA THR A 527 -18.62 1.23 31.99
C THR A 527 -19.49 2.09 32.87
N LYS A 528 -20.44 2.82 32.27
CA LYS A 528 -21.41 3.64 32.99
C LYS A 528 -22.38 2.81 33.84
N ALA A 529 -22.94 1.75 33.26
CA ALA A 529 -23.89 0.87 33.96
C ALA A 529 -23.26 0.17 35.17
N GLU A 530 -21.95 -0.13 35.15
CA GLU A 530 -21.22 -0.74 36.25
C GLU A 530 -20.61 0.29 37.22
N GLY A 531 -20.87 1.61 37.04
CA GLY A 531 -20.38 2.69 37.92
C GLY A 531 -18.86 2.86 37.90
N LEU A 532 -18.23 2.59 36.76
CA LEU A 532 -16.78 2.71 36.58
C LEU A 532 -16.36 4.02 35.89
N GLU A 533 -17.28 4.98 35.76
CA GLU A 533 -16.96 6.36 35.37
C GLU A 533 -15.98 6.96 36.40
N GLY A 534 -14.90 7.59 35.95
CA GLY A 534 -13.82 8.04 36.85
C GLY A 534 -12.79 6.96 37.22
N THR A 535 -12.99 5.70 36.77
CA THR A 535 -11.97 4.66 36.78
C THR A 535 -11.47 4.37 35.37
N ILE A 536 -12.37 4.31 34.37
CA ILE A 536 -12.05 4.04 32.98
C ILE A 536 -12.26 5.34 32.17
N TYR A 537 -11.22 5.74 31.46
CA TYR A 537 -11.15 6.94 30.64
C TYR A 537 -10.93 6.56 29.19
N PHE A 538 -11.76 7.08 28.29
CA PHE A 538 -11.70 6.78 26.87
C PHE A 538 -11.08 7.94 26.09
N ALA A 539 -9.95 7.67 25.42
CA ALA A 539 -9.25 8.65 24.60
C ALA A 539 -9.68 8.62 23.11
N GLY A 540 -10.44 7.60 22.70
CA GLY A 540 -10.72 7.35 21.28
C GLY A 540 -9.48 6.99 20.48
N MET A 541 -9.56 7.07 19.16
CA MET A 541 -8.44 6.83 18.26
C MET A 541 -7.41 7.96 18.37
N GLN A 542 -6.15 7.62 18.52
CA GLN A 542 -5.03 8.56 18.63
C GLN A 542 -3.96 8.28 17.59
N ASN A 543 -3.52 9.30 16.87
CA ASN A 543 -2.43 9.21 15.90
C ASN A 543 -1.04 9.20 16.57
N ASN A 544 -0.92 9.78 17.75
CA ASN A 544 0.30 9.81 18.54
C ASN A 544 0.08 9.13 19.90
N MET A 545 0.65 7.94 20.03
CA MET A 545 0.55 7.12 21.23
C MET A 545 1.59 7.44 22.31
N LEU A 546 2.63 8.20 21.97
CA LEU A 546 3.77 8.46 22.86
C LEU A 546 3.37 9.09 24.21
N PRO A 547 2.49 10.14 24.28
CA PRO A 547 2.04 10.70 25.56
C PRO A 547 1.29 9.69 26.44
N PHE A 548 0.52 8.77 25.83
CA PHE A 548 -0.25 7.76 26.59
C PHE A 548 0.65 6.69 27.20
N TYR A 549 1.67 6.22 26.48
CA TYR A 549 2.69 5.35 27.08
C TYR A 549 3.49 6.09 28.16
N LYS A 550 3.88 7.34 27.93
CA LYS A 550 4.64 8.15 28.90
C LYS A 550 3.89 8.27 30.22
N ASP A 551 2.60 8.58 30.16
CA ASP A 551 1.75 8.92 31.29
C ASP A 551 1.08 7.72 31.96
N SER A 552 1.30 6.51 31.43
CA SER A 552 0.87 5.26 32.05
C SER A 552 1.97 4.62 32.93
N ASP A 553 1.57 3.70 33.80
CA ASP A 553 2.48 2.95 34.66
C ASP A 553 2.66 1.50 34.16
N VAL A 554 1.62 0.90 33.59
CA VAL A 554 1.64 -0.47 33.07
C VAL A 554 0.73 -0.59 31.87
N THR A 555 1.10 -1.38 30.87
CA THR A 555 0.23 -1.72 29.73
C THR A 555 -0.44 -3.07 29.93
N LEU A 556 -1.74 -3.13 29.69
CA LEU A 556 -2.56 -4.33 29.78
C LEU A 556 -2.92 -4.86 28.38
N ILE A 557 -2.65 -6.14 28.13
CA ILE A 557 -3.00 -6.85 26.91
C ILE A 557 -3.85 -8.07 27.24
N CYS A 558 -5.08 -8.10 26.75
CA CYS A 558 -6.06 -9.16 26.99
C CYS A 558 -6.37 -10.01 25.77
N SER A 559 -5.65 -9.89 24.69
CA SER A 559 -6.01 -10.44 23.37
C SER A 559 -6.19 -11.96 23.37
N LEU A 560 -7.22 -12.45 22.66
CA LEU A 560 -7.42 -13.88 22.45
C LEU A 560 -6.37 -14.47 21.48
N LYS A 561 -5.90 -13.66 20.54
CA LYS A 561 -4.90 -14.03 19.52
C LYS A 561 -3.92 -12.90 19.29
N GLU A 562 -2.64 -13.22 19.23
CA GLU A 562 -1.54 -12.33 18.85
C GLU A 562 -0.46 -13.15 18.11
N GLY A 563 0.33 -12.48 17.25
CA GLY A 563 1.65 -12.98 16.88
C GLY A 563 2.64 -12.53 17.96
N LEU A 564 3.04 -11.27 17.88
CA LEU A 564 3.66 -10.47 18.94
C LEU A 564 3.03 -9.09 18.89
N SER A 565 2.56 -8.59 20.03
CA SER A 565 1.83 -7.32 20.08
C SER A 565 2.77 -6.13 19.94
N LEU A 566 2.60 -5.31 18.90
CA LEU A 566 3.37 -4.06 18.73
C LEU A 566 3.21 -3.14 19.95
N THR A 567 2.03 -3.11 20.57
CA THR A 567 1.79 -2.31 21.78
C THR A 567 2.63 -2.80 22.99
N ALA A 568 2.99 -4.09 23.03
CA ALA A 568 3.93 -4.58 24.04
C ALA A 568 5.35 -4.07 23.77
N TYR A 569 5.81 -4.13 22.52
CA TYR A 569 7.11 -3.59 22.12
C TYR A 569 7.25 -2.11 22.43
N GLU A 570 6.24 -1.32 22.06
CA GLU A 570 6.18 0.12 22.28
C GLU A 570 6.21 0.45 23.78
N SER A 571 5.41 -0.26 24.57
CA SER A 571 5.37 -0.12 26.03
C SER A 571 6.73 -0.41 26.66
N LEU A 572 7.34 -1.54 26.35
CA LEU A 572 8.66 -1.93 26.86
C LEU A 572 9.75 -0.95 26.42
N SER A 573 9.69 -0.44 25.18
CA SER A 573 10.61 0.57 24.68
C SER A 573 10.51 1.88 25.46
N MET A 574 9.28 2.28 25.85
CA MET A 574 9.02 3.42 26.74
C MET A 574 9.38 3.15 28.21
N GLY A 575 9.93 1.98 28.52
CA GLY A 575 10.29 1.59 29.89
C GLY A 575 9.08 1.29 30.76
N LYS A 576 7.95 0.86 30.17
CA LYS A 576 6.71 0.55 30.90
C LYS A 576 6.48 -0.97 30.90
N PRO A 577 6.31 -1.58 32.10
CA PRO A 577 6.00 -2.99 32.21
C PRO A 577 4.71 -3.39 31.50
N VAL A 578 4.60 -4.66 31.12
CA VAL A 578 3.42 -5.18 30.41
C VAL A 578 2.83 -6.36 31.16
N VAL A 579 1.52 -6.33 31.39
CA VAL A 579 0.75 -7.50 31.84
C VAL A 579 -0.03 -8.04 30.64
N SER A 580 0.33 -9.21 30.15
CA SER A 580 -0.22 -9.79 28.94
C SER A 580 -0.72 -11.21 29.14
N VAL A 581 -1.69 -11.60 28.33
CA VAL A 581 -2.07 -13.00 28.16
C VAL A 581 -0.96 -13.77 27.42
N ASP A 582 -0.81 -15.05 27.68
CA ASP A 582 0.04 -15.96 26.92
C ASP A 582 -0.65 -16.39 25.61
N ALA A 583 -0.75 -15.47 24.68
CA ALA A 583 -1.30 -15.70 23.34
C ALA A 583 -0.21 -15.46 22.29
N GLY A 584 -0.08 -16.37 21.33
CA GLY A 584 0.98 -16.27 20.32
C GLY A 584 2.39 -16.37 20.93
N GLY A 585 3.26 -15.44 20.57
CA GLY A 585 4.64 -15.37 21.06
C GLY A 585 4.85 -14.44 22.26
N GLN A 586 3.79 -13.98 22.96
CA GLN A 586 3.91 -12.96 24.01
C GLN A 586 4.88 -13.35 25.14
N SER A 587 4.92 -14.63 25.53
CA SER A 587 5.86 -15.15 26.52
C SER A 587 7.32 -15.16 26.07
N GLU A 588 7.61 -14.92 24.78
CA GLU A 588 8.98 -14.76 24.28
C GLU A 588 9.50 -13.33 24.48
N LEU A 589 8.58 -12.36 24.53
CA LEU A 589 8.87 -10.94 24.74
C LEU A 589 8.76 -10.55 26.22
N ILE A 590 7.78 -11.10 26.94
CA ILE A 590 7.41 -10.71 28.30
C ILE A 590 7.68 -11.87 29.26
N ASP A 591 8.42 -11.59 30.31
CA ASP A 591 8.66 -12.47 31.46
C ASP A 591 8.59 -11.68 32.79
N GLU A 592 8.94 -12.30 33.88
CA GLU A 592 8.92 -11.69 35.22
C GLU A 592 9.88 -10.51 35.40
N LYS A 593 10.83 -10.29 34.48
CA LYS A 593 11.76 -9.15 34.47
C LYS A 593 11.20 -7.88 33.86
N VAL A 594 10.18 -8.01 33.02
CA VAL A 594 9.59 -6.87 32.27
C VAL A 594 8.06 -6.78 32.43
N GLY A 595 7.46 -7.66 33.21
CA GLY A 595 6.02 -7.65 33.45
C GLY A 595 5.47 -8.97 33.98
N ALA A 596 4.31 -9.38 33.45
CA ALA A 596 3.71 -10.67 33.82
C ALA A 596 2.95 -11.29 32.63
N ILE A 597 3.02 -12.62 32.54
CA ILE A 597 2.27 -13.41 31.57
C ILE A 597 1.14 -14.16 32.27
N ILE A 598 -0.06 -14.02 31.81
CA ILE A 598 -1.27 -14.64 32.31
C ILE A 598 -1.68 -15.79 31.40
N PRO A 599 -1.87 -17.00 31.88
CA PRO A 599 -2.32 -18.12 31.05
C PRO A 599 -3.64 -17.82 30.34
N LEU A 600 -3.69 -18.10 29.03
CA LEU A 600 -4.94 -18.00 28.27
C LEU A 600 -5.86 -19.15 28.68
N MET A 601 -6.98 -18.85 29.33
CA MET A 601 -7.96 -19.83 29.78
C MET A 601 -9.14 -20.01 28.82
N GLN A 602 -9.30 -19.12 27.85
CA GLN A 602 -10.33 -19.19 26.84
C GLN A 602 -9.78 -19.90 25.60
N ASN A 603 -10.59 -20.74 24.95
CA ASN A 603 -10.17 -21.46 23.76
C ASN A 603 -10.05 -20.47 22.55
N GLU A 604 -8.90 -20.43 21.90
CA GLU A 604 -8.62 -19.61 20.70
C GLU A 604 -9.54 -19.95 19.52
N THR A 605 -10.12 -21.14 19.46
CA THR A 605 -11.03 -21.59 18.40
C THR A 605 -12.50 -21.33 18.74
N SER A 606 -12.80 -20.85 19.95
CA SER A 606 -14.16 -20.50 20.34
C SER A 606 -14.64 -19.21 19.66
N ASP A 607 -15.94 -18.94 19.78
CA ASP A 607 -16.52 -17.68 19.33
C ASP A 607 -15.70 -16.48 19.87
N LEU A 608 -15.26 -15.62 18.97
CA LEU A 608 -14.46 -14.44 19.31
C LEU A 608 -15.16 -13.52 20.31
N ASP A 609 -16.50 -13.46 20.30
CA ASP A 609 -17.29 -12.64 21.23
C ASP A 609 -17.78 -13.43 22.47
N ASN A 610 -17.12 -14.54 22.79
CA ASN A 610 -17.39 -15.24 24.05
C ASN A 610 -16.97 -14.39 25.24
N ARG A 611 -17.95 -13.94 26.04
CA ARG A 611 -17.80 -13.04 27.19
C ARG A 611 -17.82 -13.77 28.55
N ASN A 612 -17.79 -15.09 28.55
CA ASN A 612 -17.65 -15.89 29.75
C ASN A 612 -16.16 -16.01 30.13
N PHE A 613 -15.68 -15.01 30.85
CA PHE A 613 -14.29 -14.98 31.31
C PHE A 613 -14.17 -15.74 32.64
N PRO A 614 -13.25 -16.71 32.76
CA PRO A 614 -12.99 -17.41 34.03
C PRO A 614 -12.59 -16.45 35.13
N SER A 615 -13.21 -16.57 36.33
CA SER A 615 -12.87 -15.72 37.48
C SER A 615 -11.39 -15.84 37.87
N GLN A 616 -10.82 -17.02 37.68
CA GLN A 616 -9.40 -17.27 37.93
C GLN A 616 -8.50 -16.43 37.01
N GLU A 617 -8.82 -16.33 35.70
CA GLU A 617 -8.08 -15.49 34.77
C GLU A 617 -8.12 -14.02 35.19
N ILE A 618 -9.31 -13.52 35.55
CA ILE A 618 -9.48 -12.14 36.04
C ILE A 618 -8.62 -11.86 37.25
N MET A 619 -8.63 -12.77 38.24
CA MET A 619 -7.87 -12.59 39.48
C MET A 619 -6.36 -12.65 39.27
N LEU A 620 -5.87 -13.42 38.31
CA LEU A 620 -4.45 -13.42 37.94
C LEU A 620 -4.01 -12.06 37.37
N TYR A 621 -4.82 -11.45 36.49
CA TYR A 621 -4.56 -10.08 36.00
C TYR A 621 -4.56 -9.06 37.15
N VAL A 622 -5.56 -9.12 38.04
CA VAL A 622 -5.68 -8.21 39.19
C VAL A 622 -4.46 -8.33 40.09
N SER A 623 -4.05 -9.56 40.42
CA SER A 623 -2.86 -9.81 41.27
C SER A 623 -1.59 -9.26 40.60
N ALA A 624 -1.38 -9.50 39.30
CA ALA A 624 -0.20 -9.04 38.60
C ALA A 624 -0.15 -7.51 38.50
N LEU A 625 -1.27 -6.85 38.17
CA LEU A 625 -1.34 -5.40 38.11
C LEU A 625 -1.10 -4.76 39.48
N LYS A 626 -1.72 -5.28 40.56
CA LYS A 626 -1.52 -4.80 41.90
C LYS A 626 -0.06 -4.91 42.35
N ASP A 627 0.55 -6.06 42.10
CA ASP A 627 1.94 -6.34 42.48
C ASP A 627 2.94 -5.37 41.79
N ILE A 628 2.68 -5.02 40.52
CA ILE A 628 3.50 -4.02 39.79
C ILE A 628 3.22 -2.60 40.29
N LEU A 629 1.96 -2.22 40.55
CA LEU A 629 1.59 -0.85 40.87
C LEU A 629 1.83 -0.46 42.33
N CYS A 630 1.88 -1.44 43.27
CA CYS A 630 2.03 -1.17 44.71
C CYS A 630 3.49 -1.29 45.18
N ASP A 631 4.38 -2.01 44.49
CA ASP A 631 5.78 -2.16 44.88
C ASP A 631 6.70 -1.25 44.01
N LYS A 632 7.03 -0.09 44.58
CA LYS A 632 7.87 0.91 43.89
C LYS A 632 9.26 0.40 43.51
N SER A 633 9.88 -0.41 44.40
CA SER A 633 11.23 -0.97 44.15
C SER A 633 11.21 -1.97 43.00
N LYS A 634 10.19 -2.83 42.98
CA LYS A 634 9.96 -3.77 41.86
C LYS A 634 9.68 -3.04 40.57
N TYR A 635 8.80 -2.02 40.60
CA TYR A 635 8.46 -1.23 39.44
C TYR A 635 9.68 -0.57 38.78
N GLU A 636 10.55 0.09 39.55
CA GLU A 636 11.78 0.71 39.05
C GLU A 636 12.72 -0.31 38.38
N LYS A 637 12.86 -1.51 38.96
CA LYS A 637 13.64 -2.60 38.34
C LYS A 637 13.04 -3.05 37.01
N LEU A 638 11.73 -3.27 36.96
CA LEU A 638 11.02 -3.65 35.73
C LEU A 638 11.21 -2.60 34.64
N CYS A 639 11.06 -1.31 34.95
CA CYS A 639 11.23 -0.22 33.98
C CYS A 639 12.62 -0.20 33.33
N ASN A 640 13.69 -0.45 34.11
CA ASN A 640 15.05 -0.50 33.60
C ASN A 640 15.27 -1.70 32.67
N GLU A 641 14.74 -2.87 33.04
CA GLU A 641 14.85 -4.09 32.24
C GLU A 641 14.05 -4.01 30.93
N CYS A 642 12.90 -3.31 30.91
CA CYS A 642 12.08 -3.16 29.73
C CYS A 642 12.86 -2.57 28.55
N ARG A 643 13.52 -1.42 28.73
CA ARG A 643 14.30 -0.77 27.66
C ARG A 643 15.53 -1.59 27.26
N SER A 644 16.20 -2.21 28.26
CA SER A 644 17.37 -3.05 28.00
C SER A 644 17.00 -4.22 27.09
N ARG A 645 15.90 -4.90 27.34
CA ARG A 645 15.40 -6.02 26.54
C ARG A 645 15.16 -5.62 25.09
N ILE A 646 14.47 -4.48 24.86
CA ILE A 646 14.21 -3.96 23.51
C ILE A 646 15.51 -3.69 22.76
N LYS A 647 16.44 -2.94 23.36
CA LYS A 647 17.71 -2.58 22.70
C LYS A 647 18.57 -3.78 22.33
N ILE A 648 18.58 -4.81 23.16
CA ILE A 648 19.43 -5.99 22.95
C ILE A 648 18.85 -6.91 21.86
N SER A 649 17.53 -7.14 21.86
CA SER A 649 16.93 -8.24 21.08
C SER A 649 15.78 -7.86 20.16
N PHE A 650 15.10 -6.76 20.40
CA PHE A 650 13.83 -6.46 19.76
C PHE A 650 13.74 -5.06 19.14
N SER A 651 14.88 -4.40 18.85
CA SER A 651 14.88 -3.15 18.11
C SER A 651 14.77 -3.40 16.59
N CYS A 652 14.21 -2.44 15.86
CA CYS A 652 14.15 -2.47 14.39
C CYS A 652 15.55 -2.65 13.77
N ARG A 653 16.57 -2.06 14.38
CA ARG A 653 17.96 -2.24 13.91
C ARG A 653 18.38 -3.70 13.99
N LYS A 654 18.15 -4.38 15.10
CA LYS A 654 18.51 -5.80 15.28
C LYS A 654 17.73 -6.71 14.32
N MET A 655 16.45 -6.44 14.14
CA MET A 655 15.60 -7.11 13.16
C MET A 655 16.20 -7.04 11.75
N VAL A 656 16.53 -5.83 11.30
CA VAL A 656 17.04 -5.61 9.93
C VAL A 656 18.47 -6.16 9.78
N GLU A 657 19.35 -6.01 10.78
CA GLU A 657 20.69 -6.62 10.77
C GLU A 657 20.61 -8.13 10.55
N LYS A 658 19.71 -8.84 11.29
CA LYS A 658 19.50 -10.29 11.12
C LYS A 658 18.92 -10.62 9.75
N LEU A 659 17.92 -9.88 9.30
CA LEU A 659 17.33 -10.10 7.97
C LEU A 659 18.35 -9.93 6.85
N GLN A 660 19.17 -8.90 6.89
CA GLN A 660 20.24 -8.67 5.88
C GLN A 660 21.23 -9.83 5.84
N TYR A 661 21.64 -10.32 7.00
CA TYR A 661 22.54 -11.48 7.09
C TYR A 661 21.92 -12.71 6.41
N GLU A 662 20.66 -13.00 6.70
CA GLU A 662 19.91 -14.14 6.12
C GLU A 662 19.74 -13.99 4.59
N LEU A 663 19.41 -12.78 4.10
CA LEU A 663 19.22 -12.52 2.67
C LEU A 663 20.53 -12.72 1.88
N LEU A 664 21.67 -12.36 2.45
CA LEU A 664 22.99 -12.61 1.86
C LEU A 664 23.31 -14.12 1.79
N ALA A 665 23.00 -14.84 2.86
CA ALA A 665 23.23 -16.29 2.93
C ALA A 665 22.35 -17.05 1.92
N VAL A 666 21.11 -16.66 1.78
CA VAL A 666 20.16 -17.31 0.86
C VAL A 666 20.57 -17.12 -0.60
N LYS A 667 21.12 -15.97 -1.01
CA LYS A 667 21.54 -15.71 -2.41
C LYS A 667 22.50 -16.78 -2.94
N SER A 668 23.39 -17.31 -2.12
CA SER A 668 24.46 -18.24 -2.54
C SER A 668 24.01 -19.67 -2.92
N ASN A 669 22.77 -20.07 -2.66
CA ASN A 669 22.30 -21.48 -2.81
C ASN A 669 21.64 -21.77 -4.15
N SER A 670 22.36 -21.65 -5.28
CA SER A 670 21.80 -21.79 -6.63
C SER A 670 21.59 -23.23 -7.10
N GLU A 671 22.41 -24.18 -6.64
CA GLU A 671 22.38 -25.56 -7.13
C GLU A 671 21.08 -26.29 -6.77
N LYS A 672 20.64 -26.19 -5.51
CA LYS A 672 19.36 -26.74 -5.06
C LYS A 672 18.16 -26.17 -5.82
N ARG A 673 18.20 -24.90 -6.21
CA ARG A 673 17.12 -24.24 -6.96
C ARG A 673 16.98 -24.79 -8.36
N ASN A 674 18.08 -25.08 -9.05
CA ASN A 674 18.08 -25.67 -10.39
C ASN A 674 17.47 -27.08 -10.39
N ASP A 675 17.77 -27.89 -9.37
CA ASP A 675 17.16 -29.23 -9.23
C ASP A 675 15.65 -29.16 -9.02
N ILE A 676 15.18 -28.25 -8.18
CA ILE A 676 13.75 -28.02 -7.93
C ILE A 676 13.07 -27.53 -9.22
N ALA A 677 13.67 -26.56 -9.93
CA ALA A 677 13.15 -26.05 -11.19
C ALA A 677 13.00 -27.16 -12.24
N ALA A 678 13.99 -28.04 -12.35
CA ALA A 678 13.93 -29.19 -13.26
C ALA A 678 12.82 -30.18 -12.90
N GLN A 679 12.53 -30.38 -11.62
CA GLN A 679 11.41 -31.20 -11.16
C GLN A 679 10.06 -30.55 -11.48
N LEU A 680 9.92 -29.23 -11.27
CA LEU A 680 8.69 -28.50 -11.56
C LEU A 680 8.30 -28.52 -13.04
N CYS A 681 9.26 -28.61 -13.95
CA CYS A 681 8.96 -28.81 -15.38
C CYS A 681 8.12 -30.05 -15.65
N LYS A 682 8.22 -31.09 -14.82
CA LYS A 682 7.40 -32.32 -14.93
C LYS A 682 5.95 -32.11 -14.50
N PHE A 683 5.65 -31.08 -13.75
CA PHE A 683 4.30 -30.74 -13.28
C PHE A 683 3.56 -29.74 -14.18
N GLU A 684 4.10 -29.40 -15.35
CA GLU A 684 3.45 -28.46 -16.27
C GLU A 684 2.06 -28.92 -16.71
N MET A 685 1.84 -30.22 -16.77
CA MET A 685 0.53 -30.82 -17.10
C MET A 685 -0.54 -30.48 -16.03
N LEU A 686 -0.15 -30.28 -14.77
CA LEU A 686 -1.05 -29.93 -13.68
C LEU A 686 -1.32 -28.41 -13.58
N ALA A 687 -0.67 -27.60 -14.43
CA ALA A 687 -0.79 -26.14 -14.32
C ALA A 687 -2.25 -25.64 -14.53
N ASN A 688 -3.01 -26.30 -15.40
CA ASN A 688 -4.41 -25.96 -15.62
C ASN A 688 -5.29 -26.31 -14.42
N ASP A 689 -5.05 -27.46 -13.79
CA ASP A 689 -5.78 -27.88 -12.58
C ASP A 689 -5.46 -26.94 -11.41
N TYR A 690 -4.21 -26.51 -11.32
CA TYR A 690 -3.73 -25.54 -10.33
C TYR A 690 -4.42 -24.17 -10.50
N VAL A 691 -4.52 -23.68 -11.73
CA VAL A 691 -5.26 -22.43 -12.06
C VAL A 691 -6.74 -22.58 -11.73
N THR A 692 -7.34 -23.72 -12.08
CA THR A 692 -8.75 -24.01 -11.79
C THR A 692 -9.00 -24.00 -10.28
N LEU A 693 -8.14 -24.65 -9.51
CA LEU A 693 -8.24 -24.69 -8.05
C LEU A 693 -8.18 -23.29 -7.42
N TYR A 694 -7.25 -22.43 -7.87
CA TYR A 694 -7.16 -21.06 -7.38
C TYR A 694 -8.41 -20.24 -7.70
N ASN A 695 -8.95 -20.39 -8.91
CA ASN A 695 -10.19 -19.72 -9.31
C ASN A 695 -11.39 -20.20 -8.48
N GLU A 696 -11.46 -21.49 -8.18
CA GLU A 696 -12.52 -22.06 -7.32
C GLU A 696 -12.42 -21.54 -5.89
N ILE A 697 -11.20 -21.43 -5.32
CA ILE A 697 -10.97 -20.87 -4.00
C ILE A 697 -11.39 -19.40 -3.95
N GLU A 698 -10.99 -18.60 -4.94
CA GLU A 698 -11.37 -17.19 -5.04
C GLU A 698 -12.89 -17.02 -5.18
N ASN A 699 -13.52 -17.86 -6.01
CA ASN A 699 -14.97 -17.88 -6.15
C ASN A 699 -15.66 -18.18 -4.83
N TYR A 700 -15.20 -19.21 -4.13
CA TYR A 700 -15.74 -19.59 -2.83
C TYR A 700 -15.62 -18.46 -1.81
N GLU A 701 -14.45 -17.82 -1.73
CA GLU A 701 -14.23 -16.70 -0.81
C GLU A 701 -15.07 -15.48 -1.16
N ASN A 702 -15.19 -15.15 -2.44
CA ASN A 702 -16.01 -14.03 -2.88
C ASN A 702 -17.51 -14.28 -2.59
N VAL A 703 -18.00 -15.49 -2.80
CA VAL A 703 -19.37 -15.89 -2.45
C VAL A 703 -19.56 -15.85 -0.92
N TYR A 704 -18.58 -16.34 -0.15
CA TYR A 704 -18.64 -16.32 1.31
C TYR A 704 -18.58 -14.88 1.85
N LYS A 705 -17.68 -14.06 1.32
CA LYS A 705 -17.53 -12.63 1.67
C LYS A 705 -18.81 -11.85 1.31
N TYR A 706 -19.39 -12.11 0.12
CA TYR A 706 -20.65 -11.52 -0.30
C TYR A 706 -21.80 -11.98 0.61
N ALA A 707 -21.89 -13.26 0.92
CA ALA A 707 -22.88 -13.81 1.84
C ALA A 707 -22.73 -13.24 3.27
N TYR A 708 -21.51 -12.95 3.71
CA TYR A 708 -21.23 -12.37 5.03
C TYR A 708 -21.47 -10.86 5.12
N THR A 709 -21.21 -10.13 4.03
CA THR A 709 -21.38 -8.67 3.97
C THR A 709 -22.78 -8.24 3.54
N HIS A 710 -23.44 -9.06 2.73
CA HIS A 710 -24.79 -8.83 2.22
C HIS A 710 -25.75 -9.92 2.69
N ASP A 711 -25.51 -10.45 3.90
CA ASP A 711 -26.30 -11.56 4.42
C ASP A 711 -27.77 -11.18 4.42
N ALA A 712 -28.49 -11.72 3.43
CA ALA A 712 -29.93 -11.76 3.46
C ALA A 712 -30.43 -12.32 4.82
N ARG A 713 -29.60 -13.09 5.51
CA ARG A 713 -29.80 -13.58 6.86
C ARG A 713 -29.64 -12.47 7.92
N SER A 714 -28.65 -11.55 7.80
CA SER A 714 -28.52 -10.40 8.71
C SER A 714 -29.60 -9.36 8.45
N GLU A 715 -29.99 -9.16 7.21
CA GLU A 715 -31.12 -8.30 6.84
C GLU A 715 -32.44 -8.94 7.21
N LEU A 716 -32.65 -10.24 6.97
CA LEU A 716 -33.78 -11.02 7.46
C LEU A 716 -33.80 -11.10 9.00
N MET A 717 -32.65 -11.22 9.67
CA MET A 717 -32.58 -11.17 11.14
C MET A 717 -32.86 -9.77 11.68
N ARG A 718 -32.41 -8.72 10.98
CA ARG A 718 -32.75 -7.32 11.33
C ARG A 718 -34.21 -7.02 11.12
N ILE A 719 -34.81 -7.52 10.05
CA ILE A 719 -36.25 -7.45 9.80
C ILE A 719 -36.97 -8.32 10.82
N ALA A 720 -36.53 -9.54 11.08
CA ALA A 720 -37.10 -10.47 12.04
C ALA A 720 -37.09 -9.94 13.48
N ASN A 721 -36.02 -9.26 13.89
CA ASN A 721 -35.87 -8.62 15.21
C ASN A 721 -36.59 -7.26 15.31
N SER A 722 -37.10 -6.71 14.21
CA SER A 722 -37.93 -5.52 14.25
C SER A 722 -39.34 -5.86 14.81
N LYS A 723 -40.02 -4.87 15.42
CA LYS A 723 -41.40 -5.04 15.92
C LYS A 723 -42.39 -5.56 14.87
N TRP A 724 -42.13 -5.25 13.59
CA TRP A 724 -42.93 -5.72 12.45
C TRP A 724 -42.53 -7.11 11.97
N GLY A 725 -41.23 -7.39 11.89
CA GLY A 725 -40.69 -8.68 11.46
C GLY A 725 -41.09 -9.82 12.40
N SER A 726 -41.00 -9.60 13.71
CA SER A 726 -41.43 -10.59 14.70
C SER A 726 -42.96 -10.90 14.64
N ARG A 727 -43.78 -9.95 14.19
CA ARG A 727 -45.20 -10.20 13.90
C ARG A 727 -45.40 -11.02 12.62
N LEU A 728 -44.65 -10.71 11.56
CA LEU A 728 -44.71 -11.46 10.30
C LEU A 728 -44.23 -12.90 10.45
N ILE A 729 -43.18 -13.14 11.23
CA ILE A 729 -42.70 -14.49 11.54
C ILE A 729 -43.73 -15.29 12.33
N LYS A 730 -44.38 -14.69 13.31
CA LYS A 730 -45.48 -15.34 14.05
C LYS A 730 -46.67 -15.69 13.15
N ILE A 731 -46.97 -14.86 12.15
CA ILE A 731 -48.02 -15.11 11.17
C ILE A 731 -47.60 -16.24 10.21
N ALA A 732 -46.33 -16.22 9.71
CA ALA A 732 -45.82 -17.28 8.83
C ALA A 732 -45.76 -18.65 9.54
N PHE A 733 -45.41 -18.69 10.84
CA PHE A 733 -45.49 -19.91 11.64
C PHE A 733 -46.91 -20.38 11.86
N LYS A 734 -47.87 -19.47 12.10
CA LYS A 734 -49.30 -19.82 12.21
C LYS A 734 -49.87 -20.37 10.89
N LEU A 735 -49.37 -19.90 9.75
CA LEU A 735 -49.79 -20.33 8.43
C LEU A 735 -49.05 -21.58 7.90
N ARG A 736 -48.18 -22.21 8.73
CA ARG A 736 -47.35 -23.38 8.36
C ARG A 736 -46.46 -23.16 7.12
N LEU A 737 -46.07 -21.94 6.85
CA LEU A 737 -45.15 -21.56 5.76
C LEU A 737 -43.65 -21.76 6.10
N ASN A 738 -43.37 -22.52 7.15
CA ASN A 738 -41.99 -22.85 7.62
C ASN A 738 -41.15 -23.66 6.60
N LYS A 739 -41.75 -24.16 5.51
CA LYS A 739 -41.03 -24.79 4.40
C LYS A 739 -40.34 -23.79 3.45
N LEU A 740 -40.64 -22.50 3.52
CA LEU A 740 -40.04 -21.45 2.71
C LEU A 740 -38.74 -20.87 3.34
N PHE A 741 -38.42 -21.28 4.57
CA PHE A 741 -37.23 -20.79 5.32
C PHE A 741 -36.24 -21.92 5.66
N LYS A 742 -36.32 -23.05 4.99
CA LYS A 742 -35.30 -24.09 4.91
C LYS A 742 -34.59 -23.92 3.57
#